data_41320c001db55074a0848b07aedc2270
#
_entry.id   41320c001db55074a0848b07aedc2270
#
_cell.length_a   1.000
_cell.length_b   1.000
_cell.length_c   1.000
_cell.angle_alpha   90.00
_cell.angle_beta   90.00
_cell.angle_gamma   90.00
#
_symmetry.space_group_name_H-M   'P 1'
#
loop_
_entity.id
_entity.type
_entity.pdbx_description
1 polymer ?
#
loop_
_entity_poly.entity_id
_entity_poly.type
_entity_poly.pdbx_seq_one_letter_code
_entity_poly.pdbx_strand_id
1 'polypeptide(L)'
;MKYVDVILPVPLEGTFTYTASDEIAVACTTGVRVLVPFGKSKTYAGVVVRVHDNGAPVAESKLKEVLSVLDASPVLLSHQLRLWQWIASYYMSPIGEVLNAALPAGLKADTAYRIKTETYLKLAPPYRSEQALHVALNMLARSHKQHETFLCYLHLAGFDEAFPSADASWQPNEVTREELMNEARCTSAIVKRLTEQGFLEVYEKEVGRLNHAGQPHPENIHPLSHPQQRAYDAILKQWKTRPVVLLHGVTSSGKTEIYIHLIQKAIDEGRQVLYLLPEIALTVQMTQRLRRVFGDRLGIYHSKYSDAERVEIWRRQLSARPYDVVLGARSAVFLPFQKLGLVIVDEEHESSFKQQDPAPRYHARSMAIVLARMFNAQTVLGTATPSMESYYNAQTGKYGLVSLSTRFSGVELPEIEVVDIKDLRRRKLMNGPFSPQLLKAMREAFSEGKQVILFQNRRGFAPMVECRVCGWVPKCKNCDVSLTYHKRLNVLTCHYCGYTMPVPHVCPNCENPNLSGRGYGTEKVEDLIAELFPEARVARMDLDTTRTRNAYERLIGEFGAGRTNVLIGTQMVTKGLDFDKVAVVGILDADSMLNYPDFRAYEQAFMMMSQVSGRAGRRGRRGRVILQTRSPGLPVIQQVVHNDYASFYKDLLAEREMFRYPPFYHLVYIYLKHKQDGLVEMAAQEMGAQLRHVFADRVLGPDKPSVARVKAMSIRKIVIKLENGIDQHRVREQLMHIREQLLDQKPYRALQVYFDVDPV
;
A
#
# COMPACT_ATOMS: atom_id res chain seq x y z
N MET A 1 25.07 -37.61 -3.69
CA MET A 1 24.42 -36.62 -4.57
C MET A 1 23.05 -36.31 -3.99
N LYS A 2 22.75 -35.05 -3.67
CA LYS A 2 21.49 -34.67 -3.06
C LYS A 2 20.65 -33.85 -4.05
N TYR A 3 19.33 -33.87 -3.85
CA TYR A 3 18.37 -33.13 -4.64
C TYR A 3 17.91 -31.91 -3.85
N VAL A 4 17.78 -30.78 -4.55
CA VAL A 4 17.39 -29.49 -3.96
C VAL A 4 16.16 -28.95 -4.71
N ASP A 5 15.03 -28.83 -4.03
CA ASP A 5 13.84 -28.19 -4.59
C ASP A 5 13.88 -26.69 -4.38
N VAL A 6 13.75 -25.93 -5.46
CA VAL A 6 13.94 -24.48 -5.52
C VAL A 6 12.72 -23.78 -6.10
N ILE A 7 12.29 -22.70 -5.47
CA ILE A 7 11.32 -21.76 -6.05
C ILE A 7 12.08 -20.76 -6.91
N LEU A 8 11.65 -20.58 -8.17
CA LEU A 8 12.21 -19.60 -9.10
C LEU A 8 11.25 -18.44 -9.33
N PRO A 9 11.76 -17.21 -9.62
CA PRO A 9 10.93 -16.02 -9.90
C PRO A 9 10.31 -16.07 -11.31
N VAL A 10 9.69 -17.20 -11.67
CA VAL A 10 9.06 -17.43 -12.98
C VAL A 10 7.58 -17.76 -12.82
N PRO A 11 6.72 -17.38 -13.79
CA PRO A 11 5.28 -17.63 -13.74
C PRO A 11 4.93 -19.08 -14.14
N LEU A 12 5.61 -20.05 -13.53
CA LEU A 12 5.40 -21.48 -13.77
C LEU A 12 5.01 -22.17 -12.46
N GLU A 13 4.20 -23.21 -12.58
CA GLU A 13 3.70 -23.96 -11.44
C GLU A 13 4.79 -24.83 -10.79
N GLY A 14 4.71 -24.97 -9.47
CA GLY A 14 5.54 -25.87 -8.68
C GLY A 14 6.95 -25.37 -8.38
N THR A 15 7.76 -26.28 -7.87
CA THR A 15 9.18 -26.09 -7.57
C THR A 15 10.02 -26.81 -8.62
N PHE A 16 11.28 -26.41 -8.74
CA PHE A 16 12.23 -27.02 -9.69
C PHE A 16 13.29 -27.78 -8.92
N THR A 17 13.52 -29.06 -9.28
CA THR A 17 14.51 -29.89 -8.63
C THR A 17 15.86 -29.79 -9.35
N TYR A 18 16.91 -29.59 -8.58
CA TYR A 18 18.31 -29.52 -9.01
C TYR A 18 19.14 -30.53 -8.27
N THR A 19 20.28 -30.92 -8.81
CA THR A 19 21.29 -31.69 -8.11
C THR A 19 22.27 -30.77 -7.39
N ALA A 20 22.88 -31.23 -6.31
CA ALA A 20 23.94 -30.51 -5.60
C ALA A 20 25.07 -31.48 -5.21
N SER A 21 26.32 -31.00 -5.33
CA SER A 21 27.47 -31.69 -4.73
C SER A 21 27.32 -31.72 -3.21
N ASP A 22 28.03 -32.61 -2.54
CA ASP A 22 27.88 -32.76 -1.09
C ASP A 22 28.29 -31.47 -0.33
N GLU A 23 29.28 -30.74 -0.85
CA GLU A 23 29.68 -29.42 -0.30
C GLU A 23 28.57 -28.36 -0.41
N ILE A 24 27.96 -28.24 -1.60
CA ILE A 24 26.87 -27.30 -1.85
C ILE A 24 25.61 -27.69 -1.06
N ALA A 25 25.35 -29.02 -0.98
CA ALA A 25 24.16 -29.53 -0.29
C ALA A 25 24.15 -29.24 1.20
N VAL A 26 25.31 -29.22 1.88
CA VAL A 26 25.44 -28.84 3.29
C VAL A 26 25.05 -27.36 3.51
N ALA A 27 25.40 -26.47 2.58
CA ALA A 27 25.06 -25.06 2.63
C ALA A 27 23.63 -24.77 2.17
N CYS A 28 22.98 -25.67 1.42
CA CYS A 28 21.60 -25.55 0.93
C CYS A 28 20.59 -25.83 2.05
N THR A 29 20.42 -24.89 2.98
CA THR A 29 19.36 -24.99 3.99
C THR A 29 18.05 -24.33 3.49
N THR A 30 16.90 -24.76 4.01
CA THR A 30 15.59 -24.18 3.68
C THR A 30 15.60 -22.65 3.89
N GLY A 31 15.20 -21.91 2.88
CA GLY A 31 15.13 -20.43 2.92
C GLY A 31 16.38 -19.71 2.45
N VAL A 32 17.47 -20.40 2.14
CA VAL A 32 18.68 -19.82 1.50
C VAL A 32 18.43 -19.55 0.02
N ARG A 33 19.07 -18.55 -0.56
CA ARG A 33 19.07 -18.33 -1.99
C ARG A 33 20.21 -19.10 -2.65
N VAL A 34 19.90 -19.67 -3.81
CA VAL A 34 20.85 -20.39 -4.66
C VAL A 34 20.81 -19.83 -6.07
N LEU A 35 21.96 -19.81 -6.73
CA LEU A 35 22.05 -19.52 -8.16
C LEU A 35 21.88 -20.81 -8.95
N VAL A 36 20.92 -20.85 -9.84
CA VAL A 36 20.61 -22.03 -10.63
C VAL A 36 20.41 -21.70 -12.12
N PRO A 37 20.80 -22.59 -13.03
CA PRO A 37 20.57 -22.41 -14.46
C PRO A 37 19.13 -22.80 -14.84
N PHE A 38 18.51 -22.02 -15.71
CA PHE A 38 17.16 -22.29 -16.20
C PHE A 38 17.03 -22.07 -17.71
N GLY A 39 16.38 -22.99 -18.41
CA GLY A 39 16.32 -22.96 -19.88
C GLY A 39 17.71 -23.16 -20.52
N LYS A 40 17.97 -22.53 -21.67
CA LYS A 40 19.23 -22.72 -22.42
C LYS A 40 20.40 -21.86 -21.92
N SER A 41 20.13 -20.62 -21.45
CA SER A 41 21.19 -19.63 -21.18
C SER A 41 20.90 -18.68 -20.02
N LYS A 42 19.82 -18.88 -19.27
CA LYS A 42 19.46 -17.99 -18.15
C LYS A 42 19.85 -18.59 -16.83
N THR A 43 20.24 -17.74 -15.89
CA THR A 43 20.40 -18.08 -14.47
C THR A 43 19.40 -17.28 -13.65
N TYR A 44 18.97 -17.84 -12.53
CA TYR A 44 18.09 -17.19 -11.57
C TYR A 44 18.57 -17.41 -10.15
N ALA A 45 18.40 -16.40 -9.32
CA ALA A 45 18.45 -16.58 -7.87
C ALA A 45 17.11 -17.19 -7.43
N GLY A 46 17.13 -18.44 -6.99
CA GLY A 46 15.98 -19.14 -6.45
C GLY A 46 16.09 -19.34 -4.94
N VAL A 47 15.02 -19.76 -4.30
CA VAL A 47 14.96 -20.03 -2.86
C VAL A 47 14.79 -21.51 -2.61
N VAL A 48 15.65 -22.08 -1.77
CA VAL A 48 15.61 -23.50 -1.38
C VAL A 48 14.38 -23.76 -0.50
N VAL A 49 13.58 -24.74 -0.89
CA VAL A 49 12.42 -25.21 -0.13
C VAL A 49 12.78 -26.40 0.74
N ARG A 50 13.49 -27.37 0.15
CA ARG A 50 13.96 -28.56 0.86
C ARG A 50 15.15 -29.19 0.14
N VAL A 51 15.92 -29.95 0.90
CA VAL A 51 16.99 -30.85 0.41
C VAL A 51 16.59 -32.28 0.77
N HIS A 52 16.74 -33.23 -0.15
CA HIS A 52 16.34 -34.61 0.05
C HIS A 52 17.19 -35.61 -0.77
N ASP A 53 17.11 -36.84 -0.37
CA ASP A 53 17.80 -37.97 -1.05
C ASP A 53 16.85 -38.79 -1.94
N ASN A 54 15.56 -38.49 -1.93
CA ASN A 54 14.56 -39.16 -2.73
C ASN A 54 14.75 -38.84 -4.21
N GLY A 55 14.59 -39.82 -5.10
CA GLY A 55 14.76 -39.63 -6.55
C GLY A 55 13.95 -38.47 -7.11
N ALA A 56 14.45 -37.89 -8.17
CA ALA A 56 13.81 -36.76 -8.83
C ALA A 56 12.57 -37.21 -9.63
N PRO A 57 11.56 -36.32 -9.78
CA PRO A 57 10.38 -36.60 -10.62
C PRO A 57 10.72 -36.66 -12.13
N VAL A 58 11.97 -36.38 -12.51
CA VAL A 58 12.48 -36.37 -13.89
C VAL A 58 13.76 -37.18 -13.96
N ALA A 59 14.05 -37.81 -15.13
CA ALA A 59 15.28 -38.56 -15.34
C ALA A 59 16.52 -37.75 -14.97
N GLU A 60 17.44 -38.30 -14.20
CA GLU A 60 18.65 -37.63 -13.66
C GLU A 60 19.46 -36.93 -14.74
N SER A 61 19.54 -37.51 -15.95
CA SER A 61 20.26 -36.90 -17.09
C SER A 61 19.71 -35.57 -17.58
N LYS A 62 18.53 -35.17 -17.12
CA LYS A 62 17.88 -33.86 -17.45
C LYS A 62 18.00 -32.85 -16.32
N LEU A 63 18.46 -33.27 -15.14
CA LEU A 63 18.63 -32.35 -14.00
C LEU A 63 19.86 -31.50 -14.21
N LYS A 64 19.73 -30.25 -13.77
CA LYS A 64 20.84 -29.28 -13.73
C LYS A 64 21.35 -29.16 -12.31
N GLU A 65 22.60 -28.75 -12.17
CA GLU A 65 23.26 -28.57 -10.88
C GLU A 65 23.06 -27.14 -10.34
N VAL A 66 23.01 -27.00 -9.02
CA VAL A 66 23.09 -25.72 -8.32
C VAL A 66 24.49 -25.14 -8.53
N LEU A 67 24.59 -23.91 -9.02
CA LEU A 67 25.85 -23.26 -9.33
C LEU A 67 26.57 -22.74 -8.08
N SER A 68 25.84 -22.08 -7.18
CA SER A 68 26.37 -21.55 -5.94
C SER A 68 25.27 -21.23 -4.93
N VAL A 69 25.65 -21.16 -3.65
CA VAL A 69 24.79 -20.63 -2.57
C VAL A 69 25.10 -19.15 -2.39
N LEU A 70 24.09 -18.31 -2.36
CA LEU A 70 24.22 -16.86 -2.33
C LEU A 70 24.24 -16.26 -0.91
N ASP A 71 23.73 -17.00 0.07
CA ASP A 71 23.56 -16.50 1.44
C ASP A 71 24.16 -17.47 2.46
N ALA A 72 24.84 -16.94 3.46
CA ALA A 72 25.39 -17.74 4.58
C ALA A 72 24.30 -18.20 5.58
N SER A 73 23.12 -17.56 5.56
CA SER A 73 21.98 -17.87 6.44
C SER A 73 20.66 -17.69 5.67
N PRO A 74 19.59 -18.34 6.11
CA PRO A 74 18.28 -18.23 5.44
C PRO A 74 17.80 -16.78 5.36
N VAL A 75 17.37 -16.35 4.18
CA VAL A 75 16.69 -15.08 3.95
C VAL A 75 15.17 -15.18 4.12
N LEU A 76 14.65 -16.41 4.22
CA LEU A 76 13.26 -16.74 4.47
C LEU A 76 13.13 -17.72 5.64
N LEU A 77 12.12 -17.47 6.46
CA LEU A 77 11.78 -18.35 7.57
C LEU A 77 10.72 -19.38 7.14
N SER A 78 10.66 -20.52 7.83
CA SER A 78 9.77 -21.63 7.48
C SER A 78 8.28 -21.24 7.42
N HIS A 79 7.83 -20.35 8.31
CA HIS A 79 6.43 -19.88 8.29
C HIS A 79 6.14 -18.95 7.11
N GLN A 80 7.14 -18.22 6.56
CA GLN A 80 6.96 -17.44 5.33
C GLN A 80 6.75 -18.37 4.14
N LEU A 81 7.53 -19.46 4.02
CA LEU A 81 7.33 -20.46 2.98
C LEU A 81 5.93 -21.08 3.05
N ARG A 82 5.45 -21.41 4.25
CA ARG A 82 4.07 -21.91 4.45
C ARG A 82 3.03 -20.87 4.03
N LEU A 83 3.25 -19.59 4.35
CA LEU A 83 2.38 -18.50 3.92
C LEU A 83 2.39 -18.36 2.39
N TRP A 84 3.55 -18.45 1.74
CA TRP A 84 3.66 -18.39 0.28
C TRP A 84 2.94 -19.56 -0.41
N GLN A 85 3.06 -20.75 0.12
CA GLN A 85 2.33 -21.94 -0.37
C GLN A 85 0.81 -21.73 -0.22
N TRP A 86 0.39 -21.20 0.92
CA TRP A 86 -1.02 -20.87 1.13
C TRP A 86 -1.51 -19.82 0.12
N ILE A 87 -0.74 -18.74 -0.13
CA ILE A 87 -1.08 -17.72 -1.11
C ILE A 87 -1.18 -18.31 -2.52
N ALA A 88 -0.20 -19.10 -2.93
CA ALA A 88 -0.18 -19.76 -4.23
C ALA A 88 -1.43 -20.63 -4.43
N SER A 89 -1.74 -21.46 -3.43
CA SER A 89 -2.92 -22.33 -3.46
C SER A 89 -4.23 -21.54 -3.40
N TYR A 90 -4.36 -20.58 -2.46
CA TYR A 90 -5.62 -19.85 -2.26
C TYR A 90 -5.97 -18.95 -3.44
N TYR A 91 -5.00 -18.21 -3.96
CA TYR A 91 -5.20 -17.25 -5.04
C TYR A 91 -4.92 -17.84 -6.43
N MET A 92 -4.68 -19.15 -6.51
CA MET A 92 -4.40 -19.88 -7.76
C MET A 92 -3.34 -19.17 -8.62
N SER A 93 -2.20 -18.90 -8.00
CA SER A 93 -1.07 -18.19 -8.60
C SER A 93 0.20 -19.01 -8.46
N PRO A 94 1.05 -19.13 -9.49
CA PRO A 94 2.34 -19.79 -9.38
C PRO A 94 3.16 -19.28 -8.20
N ILE A 95 3.83 -20.16 -7.47
CA ILE A 95 4.61 -19.79 -6.29
C ILE A 95 5.78 -18.84 -6.63
N GLY A 96 6.29 -18.91 -7.87
CA GLY A 96 7.30 -17.96 -8.37
C GLY A 96 6.78 -16.52 -8.49
N GLU A 97 5.49 -16.33 -8.76
CA GLU A 97 4.86 -15.00 -8.72
C GLU A 97 4.71 -14.49 -7.28
N VAL A 98 4.46 -15.39 -6.33
CA VAL A 98 4.46 -15.06 -4.89
C VAL A 98 5.86 -14.60 -4.45
N LEU A 99 6.90 -15.30 -4.84
CA LEU A 99 8.30 -14.90 -4.61
C LEU A 99 8.56 -13.49 -5.17
N ASN A 100 8.12 -13.21 -6.39
CA ASN A 100 8.30 -11.92 -7.03
C ASN A 100 7.60 -10.78 -6.29
N ALA A 101 6.42 -11.02 -5.73
CA ALA A 101 5.69 -10.03 -4.96
C ALA A 101 6.24 -9.83 -3.55
N ALA A 102 6.78 -10.89 -2.95
CA ALA A 102 7.21 -10.92 -1.55
C ALA A 102 8.61 -10.35 -1.37
N LEU A 103 9.60 -10.79 -2.18
CA LEU A 103 10.99 -10.38 -2.02
C LEU A 103 11.28 -9.01 -2.63
N PRO A 104 12.03 -8.14 -1.94
CA PRO A 104 12.67 -6.97 -2.54
C PRO A 104 13.53 -7.35 -3.76
N ALA A 105 13.68 -6.45 -4.74
CA ALA A 105 14.42 -6.75 -5.96
C ALA A 105 15.89 -7.09 -5.69
N GLY A 106 16.53 -6.44 -4.72
CA GLY A 106 17.91 -6.74 -4.33
C GLY A 106 18.12 -8.13 -3.73
N LEU A 107 17.06 -8.77 -3.20
CA LEU A 107 17.08 -10.18 -2.79
C LEU A 107 16.72 -11.15 -3.92
N LYS A 108 16.35 -10.67 -5.10
CA LYS A 108 16.13 -11.48 -6.32
C LYS A 108 17.32 -11.42 -7.28
N ALA A 109 18.30 -10.55 -7.00
CA ALA A 109 19.50 -10.43 -7.78
C ALA A 109 20.38 -11.69 -7.64
N ASP A 110 21.12 -12.02 -8.69
CA ASP A 110 22.06 -13.13 -8.79
C ASP A 110 23.38 -12.90 -8.03
N THR A 111 23.52 -11.76 -7.39
CA THR A 111 24.68 -11.36 -6.59
C THR A 111 24.32 -11.22 -5.12
N ALA A 112 25.32 -11.44 -4.26
CA ALA A 112 25.20 -11.13 -2.83
C ALA A 112 24.91 -9.63 -2.64
N TYR A 113 23.96 -9.29 -1.79
CA TYR A 113 23.66 -7.90 -1.46
C TYR A 113 24.84 -7.27 -0.73
N ARG A 114 25.34 -6.14 -1.22
CA ARG A 114 26.38 -5.36 -0.55
C ARG A 114 25.75 -4.33 0.37
N ILE A 115 26.09 -4.40 1.65
CA ILE A 115 25.71 -3.38 2.62
C ILE A 115 26.45 -2.08 2.28
N LYS A 116 25.79 -0.93 2.43
CA LYS A 116 26.46 0.35 2.28
C LYS A 116 27.46 0.49 3.43
N THR A 117 28.74 0.59 3.12
CA THR A 117 29.77 0.99 4.08
C THR A 117 30.09 2.46 3.86
N GLU A 118 30.33 3.18 4.93
CA GLU A 118 30.93 4.51 4.92
C GLU A 118 32.30 4.45 5.57
N THR A 119 33.22 5.25 5.01
CA THR A 119 34.57 5.33 5.49
C THR A 119 34.63 6.31 6.64
N TYR A 120 34.97 5.83 7.81
CA TYR A 120 35.19 6.59 9.04
C TYR A 120 36.68 6.77 9.31
N LEU A 121 36.97 7.80 10.05
CA LEU A 121 38.31 8.15 10.49
C LEU A 121 38.41 8.06 12.02
N LYS A 122 39.53 7.54 12.51
CA LYS A 122 39.85 7.55 13.94
C LYS A 122 41.31 7.99 14.13
N LEU A 123 41.56 8.58 15.29
CA LEU A 123 42.93 8.97 15.65
C LEU A 123 43.81 7.73 15.79
N ALA A 124 44.97 7.74 15.15
CA ALA A 124 45.90 6.62 15.21
C ALA A 124 46.42 6.42 16.65
N PRO A 125 46.66 5.16 17.09
CA PRO A 125 47.01 4.83 18.47
C PRO A 125 48.17 5.65 19.06
N PRO A 126 49.24 5.97 18.29
CA PRO A 126 50.41 6.73 18.84
C PRO A 126 50.02 8.15 19.29
N TYR A 127 48.91 8.72 18.79
CA TYR A 127 48.54 10.12 19.04
C TYR A 127 47.35 10.29 19.99
N ARG A 128 47.00 9.25 20.74
CA ARG A 128 45.86 9.27 21.69
C ARG A 128 46.19 9.86 23.06
N SER A 129 47.28 10.63 23.21
CA SER A 129 47.58 11.41 24.41
C SER A 129 47.75 12.88 24.04
N GLU A 130 47.49 13.78 24.99
CA GLU A 130 47.60 15.23 24.79
C GLU A 130 49.02 15.63 24.33
N GLN A 131 50.06 15.07 24.97
CA GLN A 131 51.43 15.32 24.56
C GLN A 131 51.76 14.84 23.15
N ALA A 132 51.25 13.66 22.76
CA ALA A 132 51.45 13.11 21.42
C ALA A 132 50.68 13.90 20.34
N LEU A 133 49.53 14.47 20.68
CA LEU A 133 48.79 15.37 19.77
C LEU A 133 49.57 16.67 19.52
N HIS A 134 50.15 17.27 20.53
CA HIS A 134 51.03 18.44 20.33
C HIS A 134 52.19 18.12 19.41
N VAL A 135 52.80 16.95 19.53
CA VAL A 135 53.84 16.49 18.61
C VAL A 135 53.32 16.35 17.19
N ALA A 136 52.12 15.74 17.00
CA ALA A 136 51.50 15.58 15.70
C ALA A 136 51.22 16.96 15.04
N LEU A 137 50.66 17.90 15.77
CA LEU A 137 50.39 19.26 15.28
C LEU A 137 51.68 19.99 14.88
N ASN A 138 52.76 19.87 15.66
CA ASN A 138 54.08 20.42 15.32
C ASN A 138 54.66 19.78 14.05
N MET A 139 54.50 18.47 13.86
CA MET A 139 54.94 17.77 12.64
C MET A 139 54.19 18.26 11.41
N LEU A 140 52.90 18.58 11.55
CA LEU A 140 52.04 19.08 10.46
C LEU A 140 52.16 20.58 10.21
N ALA A 141 52.84 21.36 11.08
CA ALA A 141 52.94 22.81 11.00
C ALA A 141 53.53 23.33 9.67
N ARG A 142 54.35 22.53 8.98
CA ARG A 142 54.93 22.87 7.69
C ARG A 142 53.94 22.72 6.51
N SER A 143 52.81 22.03 6.71
CA SER A 143 51.80 21.83 5.68
C SER A 143 50.47 22.40 6.15
N HIS A 144 50.23 23.68 5.88
CA HIS A 144 49.10 24.46 6.37
C HIS A 144 47.76 23.71 6.18
N LYS A 145 47.53 23.15 5.00
CA LYS A 145 46.24 22.48 4.71
C LYS A 145 46.06 21.14 5.44
N GLN A 146 47.13 20.37 5.64
CA GLN A 146 47.08 19.14 6.45
C GLN A 146 46.86 19.46 7.92
N HIS A 147 47.51 20.51 8.41
CA HIS A 147 47.38 20.99 9.78
C HIS A 147 45.92 21.46 10.07
N GLU A 148 45.34 22.29 9.20
CA GLU A 148 43.93 22.70 9.30
C GLU A 148 42.97 21.50 9.27
N THR A 149 43.20 20.54 8.35
CA THR A 149 42.33 19.36 8.23
C THR A 149 42.42 18.48 9.47
N PHE A 150 43.60 18.33 10.05
CA PHE A 150 43.79 17.54 11.28
C PHE A 150 43.19 18.23 12.50
N LEU A 151 43.30 19.56 12.63
CA LEU A 151 42.59 20.34 13.66
C LEU A 151 41.08 20.23 13.53
N CYS A 152 40.57 20.32 12.32
CA CYS A 152 39.11 20.13 12.05
C CYS A 152 38.65 18.72 12.46
N TYR A 153 39.46 17.68 12.19
CA TYR A 153 39.17 16.32 12.66
C TYR A 153 39.10 16.26 14.20
N LEU A 154 40.06 16.85 14.89
CA LEU A 154 40.11 16.87 16.36
C LEU A 154 38.89 17.56 16.96
N HIS A 155 38.46 18.66 16.34
CA HIS A 155 37.24 19.39 16.72
C HIS A 155 35.98 18.54 16.51
N LEU A 156 35.79 17.97 15.33
CA LEU A 156 34.66 17.12 15.03
C LEU A 156 34.60 15.88 15.94
N ALA A 157 35.75 15.31 16.26
CA ALA A 157 35.86 14.16 17.15
C ALA A 157 35.69 14.52 18.64
N GLY A 158 35.63 15.81 18.99
CA GLY A 158 35.40 16.30 20.35
C GLY A 158 36.65 16.31 21.24
N PHE A 159 37.86 16.23 20.66
CA PHE A 159 39.11 16.28 21.43
C PHE A 159 39.43 17.67 22.02
N ASP A 160 38.67 18.70 21.59
CA ASP A 160 38.76 20.05 22.16
C ASP A 160 38.10 20.17 23.53
N GLU A 161 37.07 19.34 23.78
CA GLU A 161 36.24 19.40 24.99
C GLU A 161 36.66 18.39 26.05
N ALA A 162 37.22 17.26 25.66
CA ALA A 162 37.68 16.23 26.57
C ALA A 162 38.78 15.34 25.98
N PHE A 163 39.69 14.89 26.84
CA PHE A 163 40.68 13.86 26.51
C PHE A 163 40.35 12.55 27.20
N PRO A 164 40.74 11.37 26.63
CA PRO A 164 40.57 10.11 27.31
C PRO A 164 41.38 10.11 28.61
N SER A 165 40.72 10.35 29.73
CA SER A 165 41.32 10.09 31.06
C SER A 165 41.24 8.58 31.35
N ALA A 166 42.02 8.10 32.30
CA ALA A 166 42.08 6.68 32.68
C ALA A 166 40.72 6.12 33.18
N ASP A 167 39.74 6.99 33.45
CA ASP A 167 38.36 6.64 33.78
C ASP A 167 37.48 6.65 32.50
N ALA A 168 37.16 5.49 32.06
CA ALA A 168 36.66 4.97 30.80
C ALA A 168 35.25 5.41 30.31
N SER A 169 34.78 6.62 30.52
CA SER A 169 33.42 7.00 30.11
C SER A 169 33.33 7.89 28.86
N TRP A 170 34.42 8.53 28.42
CA TRP A 170 34.42 9.39 27.23
C TRP A 170 34.93 8.62 26.00
N GLN A 171 34.21 8.69 24.92
CA GLN A 171 34.59 8.19 23.60
C GLN A 171 34.53 9.32 22.58
N PRO A 172 35.48 9.42 21.63
CA PRO A 172 35.44 10.42 20.59
C PRO A 172 34.26 10.21 19.67
N ASN A 173 33.72 11.29 19.15
CA ASN A 173 32.66 11.24 18.12
C ASN A 173 33.21 10.55 16.88
N GLU A 174 32.35 9.77 16.24
CA GLU A 174 32.67 9.12 14.96
C GLU A 174 32.62 10.16 13.84
N VAL A 175 33.72 10.37 13.12
CA VAL A 175 33.83 11.31 12.02
C VAL A 175 33.95 10.57 10.71
N THR A 176 33.04 10.87 9.76
CA THR A 176 33.14 10.30 8.42
C THR A 176 34.20 11.05 7.58
N ARG A 177 34.74 10.34 6.61
CA ARG A 177 35.68 10.96 5.65
C ARG A 177 35.04 12.11 4.88
N GLU A 178 33.78 11.96 4.51
CA GLU A 178 32.98 12.95 3.74
C GLU A 178 32.70 14.19 4.60
N GLU A 179 32.32 14.02 5.86
CA GLU A 179 32.09 15.09 6.83
C GLU A 179 33.37 15.91 7.05
N LEU A 180 34.51 15.25 7.31
CA LEU A 180 35.78 15.94 7.43
C LEU A 180 36.15 16.72 6.16
N MET A 181 35.96 16.12 4.99
CA MET A 181 36.27 16.79 3.73
C MET A 181 35.42 18.05 3.50
N ASN A 182 34.14 17.98 3.84
CA ASN A 182 33.20 19.10 3.70
C ASN A 182 33.50 20.22 4.68
N GLU A 183 33.72 19.91 5.96
CA GLU A 183 33.94 20.89 7.02
C GLU A 183 35.32 21.55 6.88
N ALA A 184 36.37 20.78 6.66
CA ALA A 184 37.75 21.28 6.42
C ALA A 184 37.94 21.87 5.02
N ARG A 185 36.93 21.80 4.13
CA ARG A 185 37.02 22.19 2.71
C ARG A 185 38.30 21.68 2.06
N CYS A 186 38.56 20.38 2.20
CA CYS A 186 39.78 19.76 1.72
C CYS A 186 39.48 18.66 0.66
N THR A 187 40.51 18.27 -0.06
CA THR A 187 40.41 17.19 -1.06
C THR A 187 40.70 15.82 -0.44
N SER A 188 40.20 14.77 -1.06
CA SER A 188 40.45 13.38 -0.70
C SER A 188 41.99 13.05 -0.60
N ALA A 189 42.82 13.73 -1.38
CA ALA A 189 44.27 13.55 -1.36
C ALA A 189 44.91 13.99 -0.01
N ILE A 190 44.37 15.03 0.64
CA ILE A 190 44.86 15.51 1.93
C ILE A 190 44.52 14.51 3.02
N VAL A 191 43.29 14.01 3.06
CA VAL A 191 42.86 12.97 4.02
C VAL A 191 43.71 11.69 3.81
N LYS A 192 43.96 11.29 2.56
CA LYS A 192 44.80 10.15 2.22
C LYS A 192 46.23 10.32 2.73
N ARG A 193 46.82 11.51 2.61
CA ARG A 193 48.16 11.79 3.14
C ARG A 193 48.23 11.71 4.68
N LEU A 194 47.19 12.22 5.39
CA LEU A 194 47.10 12.10 6.84
C LEU A 194 47.02 10.65 7.30
N THR A 195 46.35 9.80 6.51
CA THR A 195 46.28 8.35 6.79
C THR A 195 47.59 7.62 6.42
N GLU A 196 48.24 7.95 5.31
CA GLU A 196 49.51 7.39 4.90
C GLU A 196 50.67 7.78 5.86
N GLN A 197 50.60 8.96 6.43
CA GLN A 197 51.56 9.44 7.44
C GLN A 197 51.25 8.89 8.86
N GLY A 198 50.15 8.15 9.01
CA GLY A 198 49.81 7.48 10.26
C GLY A 198 49.23 8.38 11.35
N PHE A 199 48.72 9.57 11.03
CA PHE A 199 48.00 10.43 11.97
C PHE A 199 46.57 9.98 12.19
N LEU A 200 45.90 9.54 11.11
CA LEU A 200 44.55 9.00 11.12
C LEU A 200 44.55 7.56 10.61
N GLU A 201 43.66 6.74 11.13
CA GLU A 201 43.35 5.42 10.61
C GLU A 201 41.98 5.43 9.96
N VAL A 202 41.86 4.74 8.83
CA VAL A 202 40.59 4.54 8.12
C VAL A 202 39.98 3.23 8.55
N TYR A 203 38.68 3.23 8.83
CA TYR A 203 37.90 2.00 8.98
C TYR A 203 36.57 2.12 8.25
N GLU A 204 36.07 1.01 7.76
CA GLU A 204 34.75 0.96 7.15
C GLU A 204 33.77 0.53 8.20
N LYS A 205 32.66 1.28 8.28
CA LYS A 205 31.53 0.96 9.13
C LYS A 205 30.29 0.77 8.26
N GLU A 206 29.54 -0.28 8.52
CA GLU A 206 28.25 -0.48 7.90
C GLU A 206 27.30 0.63 8.37
N VAL A 207 26.77 1.40 7.41
CA VAL A 207 25.86 2.50 7.70
C VAL A 207 24.49 2.16 7.15
N GLY A 208 23.51 2.14 8.03
CA GLY A 208 22.12 1.99 7.64
C GLY A 208 21.66 3.19 6.78
N ARG A 209 20.91 2.88 5.71
CA ARG A 209 20.23 3.91 4.89
C ARG A 209 19.01 4.49 5.56
N LEU A 210 18.58 3.89 6.65
CA LEU A 210 17.40 4.27 7.40
C LEU A 210 17.74 5.29 8.48
N ASN A 211 17.03 6.40 8.51
CA ASN A 211 17.21 7.42 9.54
C ASN A 211 16.90 6.84 10.93
N HIS A 212 17.80 6.99 11.86
CA HIS A 212 17.58 6.66 13.26
C HIS A 212 16.51 7.59 13.84
N ALA A 213 15.52 7.00 14.52
CA ALA A 213 14.39 7.74 15.10
C ALA A 213 14.61 8.11 16.58
N GLY A 214 15.77 7.76 17.13
CA GLY A 214 16.12 7.98 18.53
C GLY A 214 15.55 6.89 19.47
N GLN A 215 15.76 7.08 20.76
CA GLN A 215 15.29 6.12 21.77
C GLN A 215 13.76 6.09 21.87
N PRO A 216 13.16 4.97 22.30
CA PRO A 216 11.74 4.90 22.58
C PRO A 216 11.38 5.73 23.83
N HIS A 217 10.21 6.35 23.78
CA HIS A 217 9.67 7.21 24.83
C HIS A 217 8.27 6.76 25.25
N PRO A 218 8.16 5.66 26.02
CA PRO A 218 6.86 5.16 26.49
C PRO A 218 6.07 6.15 27.35
N GLU A 219 6.74 7.10 27.97
CA GLU A 219 6.15 8.22 28.71
C GLU A 219 5.28 9.14 27.85
N ASN A 220 5.44 9.10 26.53
CA ASN A 220 4.60 9.84 25.60
C ASN A 220 3.27 9.14 25.25
N ILE A 221 2.98 8.00 25.85
CA ILE A 221 1.70 7.31 25.70
C ILE A 221 0.63 8.07 26.48
N HIS A 222 -0.35 8.61 25.79
CA HIS A 222 -1.45 9.33 26.44
C HIS A 222 -2.42 8.36 27.13
N PRO A 223 -2.95 8.71 28.30
CA PRO A 223 -3.95 7.88 28.97
C PRO A 223 -5.23 7.76 28.12
N LEU A 224 -5.84 6.59 28.16
CA LEU A 224 -7.11 6.35 27.46
C LEU A 224 -8.25 7.10 28.16
N SER A 225 -9.14 7.71 27.38
CA SER A 225 -10.42 8.20 27.89
C SER A 225 -11.31 7.03 28.34
N HIS A 226 -12.33 7.30 29.14
CA HIS A 226 -13.25 6.25 29.61
C HIS A 226 -13.87 5.39 28.48
N PRO A 227 -14.35 5.96 27.35
CA PRO A 227 -14.83 5.13 26.24
C PRO A 227 -13.73 4.27 25.60
N GLN A 228 -12.52 4.82 25.46
CA GLN A 228 -11.38 4.10 24.90
C GLN A 228 -10.92 2.99 25.83
N GLN A 229 -10.87 3.23 27.14
CA GLN A 229 -10.51 2.21 28.13
C GLN A 229 -11.50 1.04 28.11
N ARG A 230 -12.81 1.32 28.06
CA ARG A 230 -13.82 0.28 27.92
C ARG A 230 -13.66 -0.54 26.63
N ALA A 231 -13.33 0.12 25.52
CA ALA A 231 -13.08 -0.56 24.26
C ALA A 231 -11.81 -1.41 24.32
N TYR A 232 -10.73 -0.92 24.92
CA TYR A 232 -9.49 -1.66 25.16
C TYR A 232 -9.75 -2.92 25.99
N ASP A 233 -10.43 -2.79 27.14
CA ASP A 233 -10.76 -3.91 28.02
C ASP A 233 -11.67 -4.93 27.32
N ALA A 234 -12.62 -4.45 26.51
CA ALA A 234 -13.49 -5.31 25.71
C ALA A 234 -12.70 -6.09 24.63
N ILE A 235 -11.72 -5.48 23.98
CA ILE A 235 -10.81 -6.18 23.04
C ILE A 235 -10.07 -7.30 23.77
N LEU A 236 -9.45 -7.01 24.90
CA LEU A 236 -8.72 -8.00 25.68
C LEU A 236 -9.63 -9.15 26.16
N LYS A 237 -10.87 -8.84 26.53
CA LYS A 237 -11.88 -9.83 26.91
C LYS A 237 -12.27 -10.73 25.73
N GLN A 238 -12.52 -10.13 24.54
CA GLN A 238 -12.89 -10.86 23.34
C GLN A 238 -11.77 -11.81 22.88
N TRP A 239 -10.51 -11.41 22.98
CA TRP A 239 -9.36 -12.24 22.60
C TRP A 239 -9.22 -13.54 23.40
N LYS A 240 -9.87 -13.67 24.56
CA LYS A 240 -9.89 -14.93 25.29
C LYS A 240 -10.62 -16.06 24.56
N THR A 241 -11.53 -15.71 23.64
CA THR A 241 -12.36 -16.67 22.90
C THR A 241 -12.27 -16.53 21.39
N ARG A 242 -11.88 -15.36 20.88
CA ARG A 242 -11.83 -15.03 19.46
C ARG A 242 -10.53 -14.32 19.11
N PRO A 243 -9.66 -14.91 18.29
CA PRO A 243 -8.35 -14.32 17.98
C PRO A 243 -8.45 -13.04 17.11
N VAL A 244 -9.59 -12.79 16.45
CA VAL A 244 -9.83 -11.63 15.61
C VAL A 244 -10.93 -10.77 16.23
N VAL A 245 -10.69 -9.48 16.41
CA VAL A 245 -11.65 -8.50 16.89
C VAL A 245 -11.83 -7.39 15.88
N LEU A 246 -13.07 -7.08 15.53
CA LEU A 246 -13.45 -5.90 14.76
C LEU A 246 -13.70 -4.72 15.71
N LEU A 247 -12.88 -3.69 15.64
CA LEU A 247 -13.07 -2.43 16.34
C LEU A 247 -13.80 -1.44 15.42
N HIS A 248 -15.12 -1.36 15.56
CA HIS A 248 -15.98 -0.43 14.83
C HIS A 248 -16.04 0.89 15.61
N GLY A 249 -15.24 1.87 15.18
CA GLY A 249 -15.17 3.16 15.86
C GLY A 249 -15.39 4.32 14.89
N VAL A 250 -16.29 5.25 15.25
CA VAL A 250 -16.56 6.43 14.42
C VAL A 250 -15.28 7.21 14.08
N THR A 251 -15.34 8.03 13.04
CA THR A 251 -14.21 8.89 12.64
C THR A 251 -13.79 9.78 13.80
N SER A 252 -12.49 9.90 14.07
CA SER A 252 -11.93 10.68 15.19
C SER A 252 -12.33 10.18 16.59
N SER A 253 -12.67 8.90 16.74
CA SER A 253 -12.90 8.28 18.06
C SER A 253 -11.61 8.00 18.84
N GLY A 254 -10.44 8.15 18.21
CA GLY A 254 -9.15 7.90 18.83
C GLY A 254 -8.72 6.44 18.83
N LYS A 255 -9.14 5.64 17.85
CA LYS A 255 -8.70 4.23 17.68
C LYS A 255 -7.18 4.07 17.77
N THR A 256 -6.43 5.03 17.24
CA THR A 256 -4.95 4.98 17.25
C THR A 256 -4.37 4.94 18.66
N GLU A 257 -4.97 5.62 19.65
CA GLU A 257 -4.51 5.53 21.05
C GLU A 257 -4.70 4.11 21.60
N ILE A 258 -5.84 3.49 21.31
CA ILE A 258 -6.08 2.09 21.68
C ILE A 258 -5.02 1.18 21.05
N TYR A 259 -4.67 1.42 19.76
CA TYR A 259 -3.62 0.64 19.10
C TYR A 259 -2.26 0.84 19.77
N ILE A 260 -1.89 2.06 20.15
CA ILE A 260 -0.62 2.34 20.85
C ILE A 260 -0.54 1.54 22.16
N HIS A 261 -1.61 1.50 22.94
CA HIS A 261 -1.66 0.70 24.17
C HIS A 261 -1.56 -0.81 23.90
N LEU A 262 -2.23 -1.32 22.86
CA LEU A 262 -2.14 -2.72 22.46
C LEU A 262 -0.74 -3.09 21.96
N ILE A 263 -0.09 -2.19 21.22
CA ILE A 263 1.28 -2.34 20.74
C ILE A 263 2.23 -2.40 21.94
N GLN A 264 2.12 -1.46 22.88
CA GLN A 264 2.99 -1.43 24.06
C GLN A 264 2.85 -2.73 24.86
N LYS A 265 1.62 -3.20 25.09
CA LYS A 265 1.37 -4.48 25.74
C LYS A 265 2.07 -5.65 25.01
N ALA A 266 1.98 -5.72 23.70
CA ALA A 266 2.64 -6.78 22.92
C ALA A 266 4.16 -6.72 23.04
N ILE A 267 4.75 -5.51 23.04
CA ILE A 267 6.19 -5.29 23.25
C ILE A 267 6.62 -5.74 24.64
N ASP A 268 5.85 -5.40 25.68
CA ASP A 268 6.13 -5.81 27.07
C ASP A 268 6.10 -7.33 27.23
N GLU A 269 5.33 -8.04 26.40
CA GLU A 269 5.29 -9.49 26.30
C GLU A 269 6.41 -10.09 25.44
N GLY A 270 7.34 -9.26 24.94
CA GLY A 270 8.45 -9.68 24.06
C GLY A 270 7.99 -10.14 22.67
N ARG A 271 6.85 -9.64 22.20
CA ARG A 271 6.23 -9.98 20.91
C ARG A 271 6.38 -8.84 19.90
N GLN A 272 6.44 -9.21 18.64
CA GLN A 272 6.45 -8.27 17.51
C GLN A 272 5.03 -7.91 17.08
N VAL A 273 4.88 -6.73 16.48
CA VAL A 273 3.62 -6.19 16.00
C VAL A 273 3.72 -5.86 14.51
N LEU A 274 2.74 -6.32 13.73
CA LEU A 274 2.49 -5.86 12.36
C LEU A 274 1.30 -4.88 12.37
N TYR A 275 1.55 -3.64 11.98
CA TYR A 275 0.51 -2.63 11.84
C TYR A 275 0.34 -2.27 10.35
N LEU A 276 -0.74 -2.71 9.75
CA LEU A 276 -1.09 -2.47 8.36
C LEU A 276 -1.97 -1.25 8.21
N LEU A 277 -1.59 -0.36 7.30
CA LEU A 277 -2.35 0.79 6.85
C LEU A 277 -2.46 0.80 5.32
N PRO A 278 -3.54 1.35 4.76
CA PRO A 278 -3.56 1.71 3.34
C PRO A 278 -2.38 2.64 3.01
N GLU A 279 -1.77 2.46 1.83
CA GLU A 279 -0.54 3.20 1.46
C GLU A 279 -0.71 4.73 1.54
N ILE A 280 -1.91 5.22 1.22
CA ILE A 280 -2.26 6.65 1.30
C ILE A 280 -2.37 7.13 2.76
N ALA A 281 -2.75 6.25 3.70
CA ALA A 281 -2.88 6.56 5.12
C ALA A 281 -1.53 6.52 5.88
N LEU A 282 -0.46 5.99 5.26
CA LEU A 282 0.92 6.07 5.74
C LEU A 282 1.45 7.51 5.64
N THR A 283 0.79 8.42 6.34
CA THR A 283 1.15 9.84 6.35
C THR A 283 2.33 10.10 7.28
N VAL A 284 3.03 11.22 7.03
CA VAL A 284 4.08 11.73 7.93
C VAL A 284 3.53 11.88 9.36
N GLN A 285 2.29 12.35 9.50
CA GLN A 285 1.64 12.54 10.81
C GLN A 285 1.52 11.23 11.60
N MET A 286 1.06 10.14 10.97
CA MET A 286 0.94 8.83 11.61
C MET A 286 2.32 8.28 11.98
N THR A 287 3.27 8.37 11.06
CA THR A 287 4.65 7.95 11.27
C THR A 287 5.30 8.69 12.44
N GLN A 288 5.19 10.02 12.47
CA GLN A 288 5.74 10.85 13.55
C GLN A 288 5.08 10.54 14.90
N ARG A 289 3.76 10.31 14.91
CA ARG A 289 3.04 9.96 16.13
C ARG A 289 3.56 8.67 16.76
N LEU A 290 3.77 7.63 15.95
CA LEU A 290 4.29 6.36 16.45
C LEU A 290 5.79 6.44 16.77
N ARG A 291 6.57 7.22 16.00
CA ARG A 291 8.00 7.43 16.29
C ARG A 291 8.26 8.13 17.62
N ARG A 292 7.38 9.08 18.02
CA ARG A 292 7.47 9.74 19.34
C ARG A 292 7.37 8.77 20.51
N VAL A 293 6.71 7.62 20.32
CA VAL A 293 6.53 6.61 21.36
C VAL A 293 7.56 5.49 21.23
N PHE A 294 7.72 4.95 20.02
CA PHE A 294 8.46 3.70 19.81
C PHE A 294 9.91 3.92 19.30
N GLY A 295 10.28 5.14 18.90
CA GLY A 295 11.62 5.44 18.45
C GLY A 295 12.15 4.44 17.42
N ASP A 296 13.36 3.93 17.65
CA ASP A 296 14.07 2.96 16.80
C ASP A 296 13.49 1.53 16.85
N ARG A 297 12.52 1.27 17.74
CA ARG A 297 11.75 0.00 17.74
C ARG A 297 10.75 -0.08 16.60
N LEU A 298 10.45 1.07 15.93
CA LEU A 298 9.50 1.18 14.83
C LEU A 298 10.20 1.07 13.48
N GLY A 299 9.94 0.02 12.74
CA GLY A 299 10.25 -0.11 11.32
C GLY A 299 9.10 0.36 10.44
N ILE A 300 9.40 1.06 9.34
CA ILE A 300 8.40 1.50 8.37
C ILE A 300 8.68 0.79 7.05
N TYR A 301 7.65 0.17 6.44
CA TYR A 301 7.81 -0.58 5.21
C TYR A 301 6.73 -0.23 4.19
N HIS A 302 7.13 0.40 3.08
CA HIS A 302 6.21 0.75 1.99
C HIS A 302 6.90 0.80 0.62
N SER A 303 6.11 0.85 -0.45
CA SER A 303 6.59 0.80 -1.84
C SER A 303 7.43 2.00 -2.29
N LYS A 304 7.34 3.14 -1.59
CA LYS A 304 8.10 4.36 -1.89
C LYS A 304 9.56 4.33 -1.38
N TYR A 305 9.91 3.36 -0.54
CA TYR A 305 11.30 3.14 -0.17
C TYR A 305 12.08 2.55 -1.34
N SER A 306 13.34 2.94 -1.46
CA SER A 306 14.27 2.33 -2.40
C SER A 306 14.39 0.82 -2.12
N ASP A 307 14.75 0.08 -3.13
CA ASP A 307 14.90 -1.37 -2.97
C ASP A 307 15.96 -1.73 -1.91
N ALA A 308 17.02 -0.93 -1.83
CA ALA A 308 18.07 -1.11 -0.84
C ALA A 308 17.58 -0.90 0.60
N GLU A 309 16.76 0.13 0.87
CA GLU A 309 16.12 0.33 2.18
C GLU A 309 15.20 -0.83 2.54
N ARG A 310 14.46 -1.36 1.57
CA ARG A 310 13.58 -2.51 1.76
C ARG A 310 14.35 -3.78 2.11
N VAL A 311 15.50 -4.01 1.48
CA VAL A 311 16.42 -5.12 1.81
C VAL A 311 16.99 -4.95 3.22
N GLU A 312 17.35 -3.73 3.62
CA GLU A 312 17.88 -3.44 4.96
C GLU A 312 16.83 -3.74 6.04
N ILE A 313 15.57 -3.31 5.85
CA ILE A 313 14.48 -3.64 6.78
C ILE A 313 14.28 -5.15 6.86
N TRP A 314 14.31 -5.83 5.72
CA TRP A 314 14.16 -7.29 5.66
C TRP A 314 15.25 -8.01 6.49
N ARG A 315 16.53 -7.61 6.28
CA ARG A 315 17.66 -8.17 7.02
C ARG A 315 17.62 -7.86 8.51
N ARG A 316 17.23 -6.63 8.87
CA ARG A 316 17.05 -6.28 10.27
C ARG A 316 15.99 -7.15 10.94
N GLN A 317 14.92 -7.47 10.25
CA GLN A 317 13.88 -8.40 10.76
C GLN A 317 14.40 -9.83 10.98
N LEU A 318 15.42 -10.25 10.21
CA LEU A 318 16.07 -11.55 10.39
C LEU A 318 17.19 -11.53 11.47
N SER A 319 17.63 -10.35 11.88
CA SER A 319 18.73 -10.18 12.83
C SER A 319 18.32 -10.50 14.28
N ALA A 320 19.30 -10.51 15.18
CA ALA A 320 19.07 -10.68 16.63
C ALA A 320 18.33 -9.49 17.26
N ARG A 321 18.27 -8.33 16.58
CA ARG A 321 17.57 -7.11 17.03
C ARG A 321 16.58 -6.62 15.98
N PRO A 322 15.49 -7.39 15.73
CA PRO A 322 14.47 -6.98 14.78
C PRO A 322 13.71 -5.74 15.30
N TYR A 323 12.92 -5.11 14.41
CA TYR A 323 11.94 -4.14 14.89
C TYR A 323 10.84 -4.82 15.71
N ASP A 324 10.46 -4.20 16.83
CA ASP A 324 9.34 -4.66 17.63
C ASP A 324 8.00 -4.34 16.95
N VAL A 325 7.93 -3.20 16.27
CA VAL A 325 6.76 -2.76 15.52
C VAL A 325 7.13 -2.53 14.07
N VAL A 326 6.38 -3.11 13.16
CA VAL A 326 6.46 -2.79 11.73
C VAL A 326 5.16 -2.13 11.30
N LEU A 327 5.27 -0.84 10.94
CA LEU A 327 4.22 -0.09 10.28
C LEU A 327 4.39 -0.21 8.77
N GLY A 328 3.37 -0.66 8.06
CA GLY A 328 3.52 -0.79 6.62
C GLY A 328 2.23 -0.85 5.83
N ALA A 329 2.41 -0.75 4.51
CA ALA A 329 1.35 -0.99 3.55
C ALA A 329 1.19 -2.50 3.29
N ARG A 330 0.35 -2.83 2.34
CA ARG A 330 0.02 -4.19 1.90
C ARG A 330 1.21 -5.17 1.87
N SER A 331 2.36 -4.75 1.35
CA SER A 331 3.53 -5.62 1.20
C SER A 331 4.26 -5.95 2.51
N ALA A 332 4.00 -5.22 3.60
CA ALA A 332 4.65 -5.48 4.89
C ALA A 332 4.28 -6.86 5.49
N VAL A 333 3.18 -7.44 5.05
CA VAL A 333 2.74 -8.78 5.49
C VAL A 333 3.73 -9.90 5.08
N PHE A 334 4.62 -9.65 4.11
CA PHE A 334 5.64 -10.60 3.68
C PHE A 334 6.90 -10.59 4.52
N LEU A 335 7.11 -9.61 5.40
CA LEU A 335 8.33 -9.48 6.18
C LEU A 335 8.57 -10.69 7.12
N PRO A 336 9.83 -11.03 7.39
CA PRO A 336 10.21 -12.19 8.22
C PRO A 336 10.05 -11.89 9.72
N PHE A 337 8.85 -12.02 10.26
CA PHE A 337 8.61 -11.94 11.69
C PHE A 337 9.14 -13.19 12.39
N GLN A 338 9.73 -13.01 13.58
CA GLN A 338 10.24 -14.12 14.39
C GLN A 338 9.29 -14.47 15.54
N LYS A 339 8.63 -13.46 16.14
CA LYS A 339 7.78 -13.58 17.35
C LYS A 339 6.51 -12.73 17.22
N LEU A 340 5.81 -12.82 16.09
CA LEU A 340 4.59 -12.03 15.88
C LEU A 340 3.53 -12.34 16.97
N GLY A 341 3.04 -11.31 17.67
CA GLY A 341 2.02 -11.44 18.71
C GLY A 341 0.76 -10.63 18.45
N LEU A 342 0.87 -9.57 17.67
CA LEU A 342 -0.25 -8.70 17.35
C LEU A 342 -0.23 -8.28 15.89
N VAL A 343 -1.41 -8.32 15.28
CA VAL A 343 -1.65 -7.76 13.94
C VAL A 343 -2.75 -6.71 14.04
N ILE A 344 -2.46 -5.51 13.59
CA ILE A 344 -3.43 -4.42 13.46
C ILE A 344 -3.64 -4.14 11.99
N VAL A 345 -4.88 -4.13 11.54
CA VAL A 345 -5.27 -3.71 10.19
C VAL A 345 -6.23 -2.54 10.33
N ASP A 346 -5.71 -1.33 10.18
CA ASP A 346 -6.55 -0.14 10.26
C ASP A 346 -7.13 0.21 8.89
N GLU A 347 -8.33 0.80 8.88
CA GLU A 347 -9.15 1.00 7.69
C GLU A 347 -9.33 -0.33 6.90
N GLU A 348 -9.71 -1.41 7.61
CA GLU A 348 -9.75 -2.79 7.09
C GLU A 348 -10.59 -2.98 5.83
N HIS A 349 -11.58 -2.09 5.63
CA HIS A 349 -12.49 -2.08 4.49
C HIS A 349 -11.84 -1.62 3.17
N GLU A 350 -10.61 -1.09 3.24
CA GLU A 350 -9.98 -0.46 2.10
C GLU A 350 -9.63 -1.43 0.97
N SER A 351 -10.13 -1.15 -0.22
CA SER A 351 -9.90 -1.95 -1.42
C SER A 351 -8.41 -2.01 -1.84
N SER A 352 -7.58 -1.04 -1.40
CA SER A 352 -6.16 -1.01 -1.68
C SER A 352 -5.36 -2.14 -1.00
N PHE A 353 -5.93 -2.83 -0.02
CA PHE A 353 -5.35 -4.05 0.52
C PHE A 353 -5.40 -5.24 -0.46
N LYS A 354 -6.24 -5.17 -1.50
CA LYS A 354 -6.24 -6.15 -2.59
C LYS A 354 -5.20 -5.77 -3.65
N GLN A 355 -4.31 -6.69 -3.98
CA GLN A 355 -3.42 -6.57 -5.13
C GLN A 355 -4.17 -7.00 -6.39
N GLN A 356 -4.27 -6.12 -7.37
CA GLN A 356 -4.93 -6.45 -8.64
C GLN A 356 -3.93 -6.88 -9.71
N ASP A 357 -2.80 -6.20 -9.78
CA ASP A 357 -1.71 -6.46 -10.70
C ASP A 357 -0.39 -5.98 -10.09
N PRO A 358 0.73 -6.72 -10.23
CA PRO A 358 0.84 -8.07 -10.82
C PRO A 358 0.25 -9.18 -9.92
N ALA A 359 0.27 -10.42 -10.41
CA ALA A 359 -0.01 -11.60 -9.58
C ALA A 359 1.06 -11.76 -8.46
N PRO A 360 0.72 -12.42 -7.33
CA PRO A 360 -0.58 -12.97 -6.94
C PRO A 360 -1.58 -11.87 -6.56
N ARG A 361 -2.86 -12.10 -6.84
CA ARG A 361 -3.94 -11.15 -6.53
C ARG A 361 -4.45 -11.33 -5.09
N TYR A 362 -3.54 -11.23 -4.14
CA TYR A 362 -3.83 -11.45 -2.72
C TYR A 362 -4.52 -10.25 -2.07
N HIS A 363 -5.23 -10.53 -0.97
CA HIS A 363 -5.81 -9.50 -0.10
C HIS A 363 -5.03 -9.45 1.23
N ALA A 364 -4.33 -8.35 1.50
CA ALA A 364 -3.41 -8.26 2.64
C ALA A 364 -4.10 -8.40 4.00
N ARG A 365 -5.33 -7.89 4.17
CA ARG A 365 -6.13 -8.10 5.40
C ARG A 365 -6.33 -9.60 5.67
N SER A 366 -6.79 -10.35 4.69
CA SER A 366 -7.03 -11.79 4.82
C SER A 366 -5.73 -12.54 5.08
N MET A 367 -4.68 -12.17 4.34
CA MET A 367 -3.34 -12.73 4.51
C MET A 367 -2.76 -12.47 5.91
N ALA A 368 -2.97 -11.26 6.45
CA ALA A 368 -2.51 -10.88 7.78
C ALA A 368 -3.21 -11.69 8.88
N ILE A 369 -4.49 -12.00 8.72
CA ILE A 369 -5.24 -12.89 9.63
C ILE A 369 -4.67 -14.33 9.58
N VAL A 370 -4.37 -14.83 8.38
CA VAL A 370 -3.75 -16.15 8.23
C VAL A 370 -2.35 -16.18 8.83
N LEU A 371 -1.53 -15.14 8.59
CA LEU A 371 -0.22 -14.99 9.21
C LEU A 371 -0.31 -14.96 10.74
N ALA A 372 -1.23 -14.16 11.29
CA ALA A 372 -1.48 -14.11 12.72
C ALA A 372 -1.82 -15.49 13.29
N ARG A 373 -2.67 -16.25 12.61
CA ARG A 373 -3.03 -17.62 13.03
C ARG A 373 -1.81 -18.57 13.05
N MET A 374 -0.87 -18.42 12.11
CA MET A 374 0.36 -19.23 12.08
C MET A 374 1.27 -18.98 13.31
N PHE A 375 1.17 -17.80 13.92
CA PHE A 375 1.91 -17.40 15.13
C PHE A 375 1.10 -17.48 16.43
N ASN A 376 -0.18 -17.90 16.38
CA ASN A 376 -1.13 -17.75 17.48
C ASN A 376 -1.21 -16.28 17.99
N ALA A 377 -1.06 -15.34 17.07
CA ALA A 377 -1.12 -13.91 17.35
C ALA A 377 -2.56 -13.38 17.34
N GLN A 378 -2.81 -12.31 18.10
CA GLN A 378 -4.09 -11.62 18.12
C GLN A 378 -4.22 -10.66 16.94
N THR A 379 -5.45 -10.41 16.51
CA THR A 379 -5.72 -9.49 15.40
C THR A 379 -6.79 -8.46 15.79
N VAL A 380 -6.53 -7.19 15.45
CA VAL A 380 -7.54 -6.11 15.48
C VAL A 380 -7.75 -5.60 14.07
N LEU A 381 -9.00 -5.59 13.62
CA LEU A 381 -9.45 -4.94 12.41
C LEU A 381 -10.14 -3.64 12.81
N GLY A 382 -9.58 -2.49 12.45
CA GLY A 382 -10.10 -1.19 12.83
C GLY A 382 -10.72 -0.46 11.66
N THR A 383 -11.88 0.16 11.89
CA THR A 383 -12.55 0.95 10.84
C THR A 383 -13.68 1.80 11.42
N ALA A 384 -14.06 2.86 10.68
CA ALA A 384 -15.28 3.60 10.95
C ALA A 384 -16.48 3.06 10.13
N THR A 385 -16.19 2.39 9.04
CA THR A 385 -17.17 1.85 8.09
C THR A 385 -16.74 0.42 7.74
N PRO A 386 -17.12 -0.59 8.53
CA PRO A 386 -16.71 -1.97 8.31
C PRO A 386 -17.02 -2.48 6.90
N SER A 387 -16.19 -3.39 6.37
CA SER A 387 -16.59 -4.16 5.20
C SER A 387 -17.72 -5.13 5.54
N MET A 388 -18.60 -5.40 4.58
CA MET A 388 -19.74 -6.31 4.77
C MET A 388 -19.28 -7.67 5.30
N GLU A 389 -18.17 -8.19 4.79
CA GLU A 389 -17.61 -9.48 5.18
C GLU A 389 -17.08 -9.48 6.62
N SER A 390 -16.36 -8.42 7.03
CA SER A 390 -15.83 -8.33 8.40
C SER A 390 -16.94 -8.14 9.42
N TYR A 391 -17.94 -7.32 9.09
CA TYR A 391 -19.06 -7.09 9.98
C TYR A 391 -19.95 -8.34 10.09
N TYR A 392 -20.19 -9.07 8.99
CA TYR A 392 -20.87 -10.35 8.99
C TYR A 392 -20.17 -11.38 9.88
N ASN A 393 -18.84 -11.51 9.74
CA ASN A 393 -18.05 -12.40 10.59
C ASN A 393 -18.13 -12.01 12.09
N ALA A 394 -18.27 -10.72 12.39
CA ALA A 394 -18.45 -10.25 13.76
C ALA A 394 -19.87 -10.54 14.28
N GLN A 395 -20.90 -10.32 13.48
CA GLN A 395 -22.29 -10.61 13.83
C GLN A 395 -22.56 -12.10 14.02
N THR A 396 -21.95 -12.95 13.20
CA THR A 396 -22.07 -14.42 13.32
C THR A 396 -21.18 -15.02 14.42
N GLY A 397 -20.43 -14.19 15.15
CA GLY A 397 -19.59 -14.61 16.28
C GLY A 397 -18.24 -15.22 15.90
N LYS A 398 -17.88 -15.25 14.62
CA LYS A 398 -16.56 -15.67 14.17
C LYS A 398 -15.46 -14.68 14.58
N TYR A 399 -15.77 -13.37 14.59
CA TYR A 399 -14.93 -12.31 15.12
C TYR A 399 -15.56 -11.73 16.40
N GLY A 400 -14.76 -11.14 17.29
CA GLY A 400 -15.26 -10.28 18.33
C GLY A 400 -15.71 -8.94 17.74
N LEU A 401 -16.73 -8.31 18.32
CA LEU A 401 -17.17 -6.97 17.95
C LEU A 401 -17.00 -6.03 19.14
N VAL A 402 -16.29 -4.93 18.93
CA VAL A 402 -16.15 -3.84 19.89
C VAL A 402 -16.53 -2.53 19.21
N SER A 403 -17.46 -1.78 19.80
CA SER A 403 -17.95 -0.52 19.23
C SER A 403 -17.42 0.67 20.02
N LEU A 404 -17.00 1.74 19.31
CA LEU A 404 -16.55 3.01 19.86
C LEU A 404 -17.32 4.14 19.17
N SER A 405 -18.52 4.45 19.68
CA SER A 405 -19.51 5.32 19.03
C SER A 405 -19.32 6.81 19.27
N THR A 406 -18.39 7.21 20.17
CA THR A 406 -18.17 8.62 20.54
C THR A 406 -16.87 9.15 19.96
N ARG A 407 -16.87 10.43 19.50
CA ARG A 407 -15.63 11.13 19.14
C ARG A 407 -14.82 11.50 20.38
N PHE A 408 -13.50 11.44 20.26
CA PHE A 408 -12.57 11.75 21.36
C PHE A 408 -12.79 13.16 21.96
N SER A 409 -13.08 14.15 21.13
CA SER A 409 -13.29 15.54 21.54
C SER A 409 -14.70 15.86 22.03
N GLY A 410 -15.60 14.89 22.07
CA GLY A 410 -17.02 15.10 22.44
C GLY A 410 -17.82 15.92 21.40
N VAL A 411 -17.20 16.36 20.30
CA VAL A 411 -17.88 17.11 19.25
C VAL A 411 -18.84 16.17 18.49
N GLU A 412 -20.07 16.63 18.28
CA GLU A 412 -21.07 15.92 17.49
C GLU A 412 -20.61 15.63 16.06
N LEU A 413 -21.22 14.63 15.43
CA LEU A 413 -21.03 14.37 14.00
C LEU A 413 -21.47 15.59 13.18
N PRO A 414 -20.84 15.84 12.01
CA PRO A 414 -21.20 16.98 11.17
C PRO A 414 -22.65 16.92 10.73
N GLU A 415 -23.25 18.06 10.52
CA GLU A 415 -24.57 18.17 9.91
C GLU A 415 -24.47 17.94 8.41
N ILE A 416 -25.28 17.01 7.89
CA ILE A 416 -25.31 16.70 6.45
C ILE A 416 -26.61 17.28 5.85
N GLU A 417 -26.45 18.27 4.99
CA GLU A 417 -27.53 18.85 4.19
C GLU A 417 -27.56 18.18 2.82
N VAL A 418 -28.65 17.50 2.50
CA VAL A 418 -28.84 16.86 1.19
C VAL A 418 -29.47 17.84 0.24
N VAL A 419 -28.84 18.04 -0.92
CA VAL A 419 -29.29 18.98 -1.95
C VAL A 419 -29.72 18.22 -3.19
N ASP A 420 -30.99 18.37 -3.60
CA ASP A 420 -31.51 17.86 -4.86
C ASP A 420 -31.04 18.71 -6.04
N ILE A 421 -29.98 18.22 -6.70
CA ILE A 421 -29.44 18.91 -7.89
C ILE A 421 -30.27 18.68 -9.16
N LYS A 422 -31.23 17.77 -9.19
CA LYS A 422 -32.10 17.53 -10.33
C LYS A 422 -33.07 18.70 -10.51
N ASP A 423 -33.70 19.15 -9.40
CA ASP A 423 -34.59 20.30 -9.42
C ASP A 423 -33.82 21.60 -9.68
N LEU A 424 -32.70 21.79 -9.01
CA LEU A 424 -31.86 22.98 -9.21
C LEU A 424 -31.37 23.12 -10.67
N ARG A 425 -31.00 22.04 -11.31
CA ARG A 425 -30.60 22.03 -12.74
C ARG A 425 -31.77 22.38 -13.64
N ARG A 426 -32.96 21.82 -13.39
CA ARG A 426 -34.18 22.13 -14.15
C ARG A 426 -34.51 23.62 -14.07
N ARG A 427 -34.31 24.21 -12.90
CA ARG A 427 -34.56 25.66 -12.63
C ARG A 427 -33.36 26.53 -13.02
N LYS A 428 -32.28 25.99 -13.59
CA LYS A 428 -31.02 26.69 -13.98
C LYS A 428 -30.37 27.48 -12.82
N LEU A 429 -30.50 26.98 -11.58
CA LEU A 429 -29.93 27.61 -10.39
C LEU A 429 -28.52 27.09 -10.04
N MET A 430 -28.04 26.05 -10.73
CA MET A 430 -26.67 25.54 -10.52
C MET A 430 -25.65 26.46 -11.20
N ASN A 431 -24.53 26.71 -10.50
CA ASN A 431 -23.35 27.34 -11.10
C ASN A 431 -22.28 26.25 -11.34
N GLY A 432 -22.23 25.73 -12.56
CA GLY A 432 -21.40 24.57 -12.87
C GLY A 432 -21.78 23.34 -12.03
N PRO A 433 -20.86 22.76 -11.25
CA PRO A 433 -21.14 21.65 -10.34
C PRO A 433 -21.67 22.09 -8.97
N PHE A 434 -21.79 23.39 -8.70
CA PHE A 434 -22.07 23.92 -7.37
C PHE A 434 -23.53 24.33 -7.22
N SER A 435 -24.16 23.86 -6.16
CA SER A 435 -25.48 24.33 -5.73
C SER A 435 -25.38 25.68 -4.99
N PRO A 436 -26.46 26.48 -4.97
CA PRO A 436 -26.52 27.73 -4.20
C PRO A 436 -26.19 27.52 -2.71
N GLN A 437 -26.64 26.40 -2.12
CA GLN A 437 -26.38 26.03 -0.73
C GLN A 437 -24.88 25.82 -0.49
N LEU A 438 -24.20 25.09 -1.38
CA LEU A 438 -22.75 24.86 -1.27
C LEU A 438 -21.98 26.18 -1.41
N LEU A 439 -22.32 27.01 -2.40
CA LEU A 439 -21.67 28.32 -2.59
C LEU A 439 -21.88 29.24 -1.38
N LYS A 440 -23.06 29.22 -0.77
CA LYS A 440 -23.34 29.98 0.46
C LYS A 440 -22.48 29.49 1.62
N ALA A 441 -22.45 28.18 1.86
CA ALA A 441 -21.64 27.58 2.92
C ALA A 441 -20.13 27.88 2.75
N MET A 442 -19.64 27.89 1.50
CA MET A 442 -18.25 28.25 1.20
C MET A 442 -17.93 29.69 1.51
N ARG A 443 -18.82 30.64 1.13
CA ARG A 443 -18.66 32.10 1.48
C ARG A 443 -18.61 32.30 2.98
N GLU A 444 -19.51 31.66 3.73
CA GLU A 444 -19.53 31.70 5.19
C GLU A 444 -18.22 31.18 5.77
N ALA A 445 -17.70 30.03 5.28
CA ALA A 445 -16.43 29.47 5.72
C ALA A 445 -15.25 30.41 5.45
N PHE A 446 -15.18 31.03 4.27
CA PHE A 446 -14.10 31.96 3.92
C PHE A 446 -14.15 33.25 4.75
N SER A 447 -15.35 33.80 5.00
CA SER A 447 -15.50 34.99 5.86
C SER A 447 -15.05 34.73 7.30
N GLU A 448 -15.10 33.48 7.79
CA GLU A 448 -14.61 33.06 9.09
C GLU A 448 -13.12 32.61 9.08
N GLY A 449 -12.43 32.72 7.95
CA GLY A 449 -11.04 32.24 7.80
C GLY A 449 -10.90 30.72 7.92
N LYS A 450 -11.98 29.98 7.62
CA LYS A 450 -12.02 28.52 7.68
C LYS A 450 -11.70 27.89 6.32
N GLN A 451 -11.53 26.57 6.34
CA GLN A 451 -11.16 25.78 5.18
C GLN A 451 -12.34 24.94 4.67
N VAL A 452 -12.29 24.63 3.38
CA VAL A 452 -13.29 23.84 2.66
C VAL A 452 -12.63 22.64 1.99
N ILE A 453 -13.27 21.48 2.04
CA ILE A 453 -12.92 20.32 1.24
C ILE A 453 -14.02 20.08 0.21
N LEU A 454 -13.64 19.96 -1.07
CA LEU A 454 -14.53 19.58 -2.17
C LEU A 454 -14.18 18.19 -2.63
N PHE A 455 -15.08 17.26 -2.42
CA PHE A 455 -14.94 15.89 -2.83
C PHE A 455 -15.58 15.63 -4.18
N GLN A 456 -14.77 15.21 -5.14
CA GLN A 456 -15.21 14.80 -6.47
C GLN A 456 -14.73 13.38 -6.75
N ASN A 457 -15.62 12.39 -6.83
CA ASN A 457 -15.21 11.03 -7.18
C ASN A 457 -14.85 10.94 -8.67
N ARG A 458 -13.56 10.75 -8.97
CA ARG A 458 -13.03 10.66 -10.35
C ARG A 458 -13.20 9.26 -10.97
N ARG A 459 -13.51 8.24 -10.20
CA ARG A 459 -13.68 6.86 -10.70
C ARG A 459 -15.03 6.71 -11.42
N GLY A 460 -15.11 7.20 -12.66
CA GLY A 460 -16.29 7.14 -13.50
C GLY A 460 -16.48 8.36 -14.41
N PHE A 461 -15.90 9.50 -14.05
CA PHE A 461 -15.92 10.72 -14.87
C PHE A 461 -14.51 11.24 -15.08
N ALA A 462 -13.70 10.49 -15.85
CA ALA A 462 -12.59 11.14 -16.50
C ALA A 462 -13.15 12.26 -17.39
N PRO A 463 -12.56 13.49 -17.42
CA PRO A 463 -12.97 14.48 -18.38
C PRO A 463 -12.80 13.86 -19.76
N MET A 464 -13.93 13.54 -20.38
CA MET A 464 -13.99 12.97 -21.72
C MET A 464 -14.43 14.05 -22.67
N VAL A 465 -13.91 14.01 -23.87
CA VAL A 465 -14.44 14.77 -24.98
C VAL A 465 -15.57 13.95 -25.60
N GLU A 466 -16.74 14.54 -25.75
CA GLU A 466 -17.90 13.92 -26.38
C GLU A 466 -18.47 14.84 -27.48
N CYS A 467 -18.87 14.26 -28.57
CA CYS A 467 -19.58 15.01 -29.61
C CYS A 467 -21.03 15.24 -29.15
N ARG A 468 -21.47 16.50 -29.10
CA ARG A 468 -22.84 16.86 -28.70
C ARG A 468 -23.91 16.40 -29.65
N VAL A 469 -23.54 16.07 -30.89
CA VAL A 469 -24.50 15.68 -31.94
C VAL A 469 -24.65 14.17 -32.02
N CYS A 470 -23.55 13.42 -32.19
CA CYS A 470 -23.62 11.97 -32.40
C CYS A 470 -23.21 11.13 -31.18
N GLY A 471 -22.82 11.74 -30.06
CA GLY A 471 -22.38 11.03 -28.86
C GLY A 471 -21.02 10.33 -28.97
N TRP A 472 -20.25 10.61 -30.04
CA TRP A 472 -18.93 10.01 -30.19
C TRP A 472 -17.98 10.41 -29.06
N VAL A 473 -17.27 9.41 -28.51
CA VAL A 473 -16.26 9.57 -27.47
C VAL A 473 -14.96 8.96 -27.96
N PRO A 474 -13.80 9.67 -27.85
CA PRO A 474 -12.52 9.13 -28.26
C PRO A 474 -12.11 7.95 -27.39
N LYS A 475 -11.78 6.83 -28.02
CA LYS A 475 -11.31 5.62 -27.38
C LYS A 475 -9.83 5.36 -27.66
N CYS A 476 -9.17 4.70 -26.72
CA CYS A 476 -7.81 4.25 -26.92
C CYS A 476 -7.76 3.14 -28.01
N LYS A 477 -6.87 3.27 -28.97
CA LYS A 477 -6.69 2.24 -30.02
C LYS A 477 -6.12 0.92 -29.50
N ASN A 478 -5.43 0.94 -28.35
CA ASN A 478 -4.81 -0.24 -27.73
C ASN A 478 -5.65 -0.84 -26.60
N CYS A 479 -6.53 -0.04 -26.00
CA CYS A 479 -7.38 -0.40 -24.86
C CYS A 479 -8.81 0.01 -25.18
N ASP A 480 -9.80 -0.73 -24.79
CA ASP A 480 -11.20 -0.36 -25.06
C ASP A 480 -11.74 0.56 -23.95
N VAL A 481 -11.05 1.66 -23.73
CA VAL A 481 -11.40 2.68 -22.72
C VAL A 481 -11.46 4.06 -23.35
N SER A 482 -12.34 4.91 -22.82
CA SER A 482 -12.35 6.33 -23.18
C SER A 482 -11.05 7.01 -22.77
N LEU A 483 -10.57 7.94 -23.60
CA LEU A 483 -9.38 8.73 -23.30
C LEU A 483 -9.73 9.85 -22.32
N THR A 484 -8.84 10.09 -21.37
CA THR A 484 -8.93 11.20 -20.42
C THR A 484 -8.38 12.46 -21.03
N TYR A 485 -9.13 13.56 -20.98
CA TYR A 485 -8.69 14.86 -21.42
C TYR A 485 -7.84 15.58 -20.39
N HIS A 486 -6.62 15.95 -20.74
CA HIS A 486 -5.70 16.74 -19.94
C HIS A 486 -5.67 18.18 -20.45
N LYS A 487 -6.41 19.07 -19.81
CA LYS A 487 -6.58 20.46 -20.22
C LYS A 487 -5.25 21.23 -20.37
N ARG A 488 -4.31 21.09 -19.40
CA ARG A 488 -3.01 21.80 -19.42
C ARG A 488 -2.17 21.48 -20.64
N LEU A 489 -2.24 20.25 -21.15
CA LEU A 489 -1.47 19.77 -22.29
C LEU A 489 -2.30 19.75 -23.57
N ASN A 490 -3.61 19.99 -23.48
CA ASN A 490 -4.59 19.86 -24.55
C ASN A 490 -4.52 18.52 -25.30
N VAL A 491 -4.38 17.42 -24.55
CA VAL A 491 -4.23 16.07 -25.10
C VAL A 491 -5.23 15.11 -24.45
N LEU A 492 -5.48 14.01 -25.17
CA LEU A 492 -6.29 12.87 -24.73
C LEU A 492 -5.34 11.70 -24.41
N THR A 493 -5.35 11.21 -23.18
CA THR A 493 -4.41 10.16 -22.70
C THR A 493 -5.14 8.94 -22.17
N CYS A 494 -4.64 7.76 -22.51
CA CYS A 494 -5.06 6.49 -21.90
C CYS A 494 -4.26 6.21 -20.62
N HIS A 495 -4.91 6.16 -19.47
CA HIS A 495 -4.24 5.87 -18.21
C HIS A 495 -3.85 4.39 -17.98
N TYR A 496 -4.18 3.49 -18.92
CA TYR A 496 -3.79 2.09 -18.89
C TYR A 496 -2.48 1.81 -19.64
N CYS A 497 -2.31 2.42 -20.82
CA CYS A 497 -1.14 2.15 -21.66
C CYS A 497 -0.31 3.39 -22.03
N GLY A 498 -0.70 4.59 -21.58
CA GLY A 498 0.00 5.85 -21.88
C GLY A 498 -0.22 6.38 -23.31
N TYR A 499 -1.04 5.72 -24.14
CA TYR A 499 -1.33 6.24 -25.49
C TYR A 499 -1.92 7.64 -25.41
N THR A 500 -1.33 8.58 -26.14
CA THR A 500 -1.73 10.00 -26.14
C THR A 500 -1.98 10.46 -27.57
N MET A 501 -3.04 11.28 -27.75
CA MET A 501 -3.36 11.92 -29.01
C MET A 501 -3.84 13.36 -28.76
N PRO A 502 -3.69 14.27 -29.73
CA PRO A 502 -4.26 15.61 -29.63
C PRO A 502 -5.80 15.54 -29.65
N VAL A 503 -6.45 16.57 -29.09
CA VAL A 503 -7.91 16.70 -29.18
C VAL A 503 -8.28 17.01 -30.64
N PRO A 504 -9.18 16.21 -31.27
CA PRO A 504 -9.65 16.51 -32.63
C PRO A 504 -10.40 17.84 -32.67
N HIS A 505 -10.22 18.61 -33.74
CA HIS A 505 -10.95 19.87 -33.96
C HIS A 505 -12.41 19.63 -34.37
N VAL A 506 -12.68 18.52 -35.03
CA VAL A 506 -14.00 18.08 -35.45
C VAL A 506 -14.22 16.63 -35.07
N CYS A 507 -15.47 16.24 -34.90
CA CYS A 507 -15.83 14.88 -34.59
C CYS A 507 -15.47 13.94 -35.77
N PRO A 508 -14.63 12.90 -35.56
CA PRO A 508 -14.26 11.96 -36.65
C PRO A 508 -15.47 11.13 -37.16
N ASN A 509 -16.57 11.10 -36.45
CA ASN A 509 -17.75 10.30 -36.82
C ASN A 509 -18.82 11.11 -37.61
N CYS A 510 -18.99 12.41 -37.31
CA CYS A 510 -20.03 13.22 -37.92
C CYS A 510 -19.54 14.63 -38.33
N GLU A 511 -18.25 14.89 -38.29
CA GLU A 511 -17.59 16.14 -38.71
C GLU A 511 -18.05 17.40 -37.96
N ASN A 512 -18.85 17.26 -36.91
CA ASN A 512 -19.35 18.37 -36.13
C ASN A 512 -18.22 18.98 -35.26
N PRO A 513 -18.04 20.33 -35.24
CA PRO A 513 -16.99 20.96 -34.45
C PRO A 513 -17.33 21.07 -32.96
N ASN A 514 -18.56 20.79 -32.55
CA ASN A 514 -19.01 20.90 -31.16
C ASN A 514 -18.60 19.68 -30.33
N LEU A 515 -17.30 19.55 -30.09
CA LEU A 515 -16.73 18.63 -29.12
C LEU A 515 -16.67 19.32 -27.75
N SER A 516 -17.29 18.76 -26.74
CA SER A 516 -17.29 19.34 -25.40
C SER A 516 -16.83 18.30 -24.37
N GLY A 517 -16.09 18.78 -23.35
CA GLY A 517 -15.78 17.97 -22.19
C GLY A 517 -17.05 17.60 -21.43
N ARG A 518 -17.25 16.31 -21.12
CA ARG A 518 -18.33 15.82 -20.26
C ARG A 518 -17.79 15.60 -18.85
N GLY A 519 -18.55 16.06 -17.86
CA GLY A 519 -18.19 15.97 -16.44
C GLY A 519 -17.23 17.05 -15.95
N TYR A 520 -17.17 17.20 -14.64
CA TYR A 520 -16.28 18.12 -13.98
C TYR A 520 -15.11 17.31 -13.40
N GLY A 521 -13.93 17.36 -14.02
CA GLY A 521 -12.71 16.87 -13.37
C GLY A 521 -12.25 17.84 -12.26
N THR A 522 -11.36 17.40 -11.40
CA THR A 522 -10.80 18.22 -10.32
C THR A 522 -10.18 19.52 -10.84
N GLU A 523 -9.57 19.50 -12.01
CA GLU A 523 -8.97 20.66 -12.68
C GLU A 523 -10.03 21.71 -13.07
N LYS A 524 -11.16 21.26 -13.65
CA LYS A 524 -12.25 22.17 -14.00
C LYS A 524 -12.97 22.72 -12.77
N VAL A 525 -13.05 21.95 -11.70
CA VAL A 525 -13.58 22.44 -10.41
C VAL A 525 -12.64 23.51 -9.84
N GLU A 526 -11.32 23.34 -9.94
CA GLU A 526 -10.32 24.33 -9.55
C GLU A 526 -10.49 25.64 -10.31
N ASP A 527 -10.60 25.59 -11.65
CA ASP A 527 -10.82 26.79 -12.51
C ASP A 527 -12.09 27.55 -12.09
N LEU A 528 -13.20 26.83 -11.92
CA LEU A 528 -14.48 27.44 -11.54
C LEU A 528 -14.46 28.07 -10.13
N ILE A 529 -13.74 27.47 -9.20
CA ILE A 529 -13.55 28.04 -7.86
C ILE A 529 -12.73 29.33 -7.93
N ALA A 530 -11.67 29.36 -8.76
CA ALA A 530 -10.88 30.57 -8.94
C ALA A 530 -11.68 31.73 -9.57
N GLU A 531 -12.64 31.43 -10.47
CA GLU A 531 -13.55 32.43 -11.02
C GLU A 531 -14.57 32.94 -9.99
N LEU A 532 -15.14 32.04 -9.18
CA LEU A 532 -16.21 32.37 -8.23
C LEU A 532 -15.71 32.98 -6.92
N PHE A 533 -14.50 32.67 -6.53
CA PHE A 533 -13.86 33.09 -5.29
C PHE A 533 -12.40 33.48 -5.54
N PRO A 534 -12.13 34.70 -5.97
CA PRO A 534 -10.76 35.18 -6.22
C PRO A 534 -9.84 35.10 -5.00
N GLU A 535 -10.40 35.10 -3.79
CA GLU A 535 -9.69 34.97 -2.53
C GLU A 535 -9.34 33.50 -2.18
N ALA A 536 -9.87 32.53 -2.92
CA ALA A 536 -9.64 31.12 -2.67
C ALA A 536 -8.22 30.69 -3.11
N ARG A 537 -7.49 30.11 -2.16
CA ARG A 537 -6.19 29.50 -2.40
C ARG A 537 -6.38 27.98 -2.47
N VAL A 538 -6.50 27.50 -3.72
CA VAL A 538 -6.88 26.12 -3.99
C VAL A 538 -5.66 25.19 -3.99
N ALA A 539 -5.79 24.03 -3.34
CA ALA A 539 -4.92 22.87 -3.48
C ALA A 539 -5.70 21.72 -4.12
N ARG A 540 -5.09 21.07 -5.12
CA ARG A 540 -5.68 19.91 -5.79
C ARG A 540 -4.94 18.64 -5.41
N MET A 541 -5.68 17.63 -4.94
CA MET A 541 -5.16 16.35 -4.51
C MET A 541 -5.75 15.22 -5.35
N ASP A 542 -5.09 14.86 -6.42
CA ASP A 542 -5.42 13.76 -7.31
C ASP A 542 -4.16 13.01 -7.77
N LEU A 543 -4.32 11.96 -8.58
CA LEU A 543 -3.19 11.16 -9.07
C LEU A 543 -2.16 11.96 -9.86
N ASP A 544 -2.58 13.05 -10.54
CA ASP A 544 -1.66 13.83 -11.37
C ASP A 544 -0.80 14.77 -10.51
N THR A 545 -1.37 15.32 -9.44
CA THR A 545 -0.68 16.25 -8.53
C THR A 545 0.12 15.56 -7.43
N THR A 546 -0.12 14.26 -7.18
CA THR A 546 0.47 13.52 -6.05
C THR A 546 1.36 12.35 -6.48
N ARG A 547 1.93 12.40 -7.69
CA ARG A 547 2.80 11.32 -8.23
C ARG A 547 4.06 11.10 -7.40
N THR A 548 4.61 12.14 -6.79
CA THR A 548 5.80 12.05 -5.94
C THR A 548 5.42 12.18 -4.46
N ARG A 549 6.19 11.52 -3.59
CA ARG A 549 6.03 11.61 -2.14
C ARG A 549 6.07 13.06 -1.64
N ASN A 550 7.06 13.82 -2.09
CA ASN A 550 7.25 15.19 -1.66
C ASN A 550 6.08 16.11 -2.08
N ALA A 551 5.47 15.87 -3.25
CA ALA A 551 4.30 16.64 -3.69
C ALA A 551 3.09 16.39 -2.79
N TYR A 552 2.82 15.14 -2.43
CA TYR A 552 1.73 14.78 -1.53
C TYR A 552 1.92 15.38 -0.13
N GLU A 553 3.11 15.21 0.45
CA GLU A 553 3.44 15.74 1.79
C GLU A 553 3.38 17.27 1.83
N ARG A 554 3.84 17.94 0.77
CA ARG A 554 3.77 19.40 0.62
C ARG A 554 2.32 19.89 0.61
N LEU A 555 1.45 19.29 -0.22
CA LEU A 555 0.03 19.68 -0.31
C LEU A 555 -0.68 19.57 1.04
N ILE A 556 -0.44 18.46 1.76
CA ILE A 556 -1.00 18.28 3.12
C ILE A 556 -0.45 19.30 4.09
N GLY A 557 0.85 19.57 4.06
CA GLY A 557 1.50 20.55 4.93
C GLY A 557 1.01 21.98 4.67
N GLU A 558 0.84 22.35 3.41
CA GLU A 558 0.33 23.67 3.02
C GLU A 558 -1.13 23.88 3.45
N PHE A 559 -1.98 22.87 3.26
CA PHE A 559 -3.36 22.92 3.71
C PHE A 559 -3.46 22.90 5.24
N GLY A 560 -2.72 22.02 5.91
CA GLY A 560 -2.67 21.97 7.38
C GLY A 560 -2.20 23.27 8.03
N ALA A 561 -1.22 23.97 7.43
CA ALA A 561 -0.73 25.27 7.86
C ALA A 561 -1.69 26.44 7.54
N GLY A 562 -2.74 26.19 6.75
CA GLY A 562 -3.68 27.23 6.32
C GLY A 562 -3.17 28.13 5.18
N ARG A 563 -2.08 27.76 4.52
CA ARG A 563 -1.59 28.44 3.31
C ARG A 563 -2.55 28.30 2.13
N THR A 564 -3.27 27.19 2.08
CA THR A 564 -4.40 26.97 1.17
C THR A 564 -5.68 26.80 1.98
N ASN A 565 -6.81 27.30 1.47
CA ASN A 565 -8.10 27.27 2.15
C ASN A 565 -9.16 26.40 1.46
N VAL A 566 -8.90 25.94 0.23
CA VAL A 566 -9.75 24.97 -0.47
C VAL A 566 -8.91 23.76 -0.88
N LEU A 567 -9.36 22.57 -0.50
CA LEU A 567 -8.78 21.31 -0.94
C LEU A 567 -9.77 20.57 -1.85
N ILE A 568 -9.44 20.47 -3.12
CA ILE A 568 -10.23 19.71 -4.10
C ILE A 568 -9.57 18.34 -4.26
N GLY A 569 -10.33 17.26 -4.07
CA GLY A 569 -9.72 15.95 -4.23
C GLY A 569 -10.68 14.81 -4.48
N THR A 570 -10.08 13.68 -4.81
CA THR A 570 -10.74 12.39 -5.04
C THR A 570 -10.71 11.55 -3.74
N GLN A 571 -10.73 10.24 -3.84
CA GLN A 571 -10.62 9.34 -2.68
C GLN A 571 -9.41 9.63 -1.75
N MET A 572 -8.41 10.36 -2.21
CA MET A 572 -7.22 10.69 -1.41
C MET A 572 -7.55 11.63 -0.24
N VAL A 573 -8.57 12.50 -0.38
CA VAL A 573 -8.99 13.42 0.70
C VAL A 573 -9.83 12.73 1.79
N THR A 574 -10.32 11.52 1.54
CA THR A 574 -11.10 10.77 2.53
C THR A 574 -10.22 10.08 3.58
N LYS A 575 -8.90 9.94 3.35
CA LYS A 575 -8.03 9.03 4.08
C LYS A 575 -6.94 9.73 4.88
N GLY A 576 -6.77 9.32 6.16
CA GLY A 576 -5.57 9.60 6.97
C GLY A 576 -5.23 11.08 7.22
N LEU A 577 -6.10 12.03 6.86
CA LEU A 577 -5.85 13.45 7.00
C LEU A 577 -6.57 14.00 8.23
N ASP A 578 -5.86 14.80 9.01
CA ASP A 578 -6.40 15.48 10.18
C ASP A 578 -6.18 16.99 10.05
N PHE A 579 -7.30 17.73 9.88
CA PHE A 579 -7.28 19.17 9.73
C PHE A 579 -8.27 19.83 10.70
N ASP A 580 -7.79 20.75 11.51
CA ASP A 580 -8.58 21.40 12.58
C ASP A 580 -9.51 22.52 12.06
N LYS A 581 -9.20 23.10 10.89
CA LYS A 581 -9.87 24.32 10.37
C LYS A 581 -10.95 24.05 9.33
N VAL A 582 -11.22 22.79 8.99
CA VAL A 582 -12.22 22.45 7.97
C VAL A 582 -13.63 22.61 8.53
N ALA A 583 -14.36 23.60 8.03
CA ALA A 583 -15.74 23.90 8.42
C ALA A 583 -16.76 23.26 7.48
N VAL A 584 -16.46 23.22 6.18
CA VAL A 584 -17.39 22.76 5.14
C VAL A 584 -16.76 21.64 4.30
N VAL A 585 -17.56 20.61 4.04
CA VAL A 585 -17.25 19.56 3.06
C VAL A 585 -18.34 19.54 2.00
N GLY A 586 -17.97 19.69 0.73
CA GLY A 586 -18.89 19.57 -0.40
C GLY A 586 -18.69 18.24 -1.14
N ILE A 587 -19.72 17.40 -1.19
CA ILE A 587 -19.77 16.20 -2.05
C ILE A 587 -20.49 16.59 -3.34
N LEU A 588 -19.72 16.74 -4.43
CA LEU A 588 -20.23 17.37 -5.66
C LEU A 588 -21.18 16.51 -6.48
N ASP A 589 -20.98 15.19 -6.48
CA ASP A 589 -21.83 14.24 -7.22
C ASP A 589 -21.84 12.85 -6.56
N ALA A 590 -22.78 12.62 -5.65
CA ALA A 590 -22.93 11.32 -4.98
C ALA A 590 -23.39 10.21 -5.95
N ASP A 591 -24.18 10.57 -6.96
CA ASP A 591 -24.72 9.60 -7.93
C ASP A 591 -23.62 8.91 -8.77
N SER A 592 -22.49 9.57 -8.97
CA SER A 592 -21.35 8.99 -9.69
C SER A 592 -20.77 7.76 -8.99
N MET A 593 -20.89 7.67 -7.67
CA MET A 593 -20.48 6.51 -6.88
C MET A 593 -21.55 5.42 -6.88
N LEU A 594 -22.80 5.82 -6.74
CA LEU A 594 -23.96 4.91 -6.63
C LEU A 594 -24.25 4.17 -7.96
N ASN A 595 -24.02 4.84 -9.08
CA ASN A 595 -24.31 4.29 -10.41
C ASN A 595 -23.13 3.51 -11.04
N TYR A 596 -22.11 3.21 -10.26
CA TYR A 596 -20.99 2.40 -10.75
C TYR A 596 -21.45 0.94 -10.96
N PRO A 597 -21.15 0.29 -12.10
CA PRO A 597 -21.64 -1.06 -12.41
C PRO A 597 -20.84 -2.14 -11.64
N ASP A 598 -20.95 -2.14 -10.32
CA ASP A 598 -20.33 -3.11 -9.42
C ASP A 598 -21.28 -3.39 -8.25
N PHE A 599 -21.35 -4.65 -7.81
CA PHE A 599 -22.20 -5.03 -6.68
C PHE A 599 -21.79 -4.37 -5.34
N ARG A 600 -20.56 -3.84 -5.27
CA ARG A 600 -20.05 -3.10 -4.10
C ARG A 600 -20.30 -1.59 -4.20
N ALA A 601 -20.98 -1.10 -5.26
CA ALA A 601 -21.11 0.33 -5.49
C ALA A 601 -21.75 1.07 -4.31
N TYR A 602 -22.83 0.53 -3.75
CA TYR A 602 -23.51 1.11 -2.59
C TYR A 602 -22.64 1.07 -1.33
N GLU A 603 -21.92 -0.03 -1.10
CA GLU A 603 -20.98 -0.18 0.02
C GLU A 603 -19.87 0.86 -0.08
N GLN A 604 -19.21 0.96 -1.23
CA GLN A 604 -18.15 1.93 -1.47
C GLN A 604 -18.64 3.38 -1.38
N ALA A 605 -19.86 3.66 -1.88
CA ALA A 605 -20.46 4.98 -1.79
C ALA A 605 -20.74 5.39 -0.35
N PHE A 606 -21.36 4.51 0.44
CA PHE A 606 -21.61 4.73 1.88
C PHE A 606 -20.29 5.02 2.62
N MET A 607 -19.28 4.17 2.43
CA MET A 607 -17.96 4.32 3.06
C MET A 607 -17.31 5.65 2.72
N MET A 608 -17.26 6.02 1.43
CA MET A 608 -16.64 7.26 0.98
C MET A 608 -17.38 8.49 1.49
N MET A 609 -18.72 8.51 1.40
CA MET A 609 -19.52 9.64 1.88
C MET A 609 -19.38 9.81 3.40
N SER A 610 -19.43 8.74 4.17
CA SER A 610 -19.26 8.76 5.62
C SER A 610 -17.86 9.21 6.04
N GLN A 611 -16.82 8.75 5.35
CA GLN A 611 -15.43 9.13 5.65
C GLN A 611 -15.13 10.59 5.33
N VAL A 612 -15.55 11.07 4.15
CA VAL A 612 -15.31 12.47 3.77
C VAL A 612 -16.15 13.42 4.63
N SER A 613 -17.38 13.03 4.97
CA SER A 613 -18.21 13.78 5.91
C SER A 613 -17.55 13.92 7.27
N GLY A 614 -16.92 12.86 7.76
CA GLY A 614 -16.16 12.86 9.01
C GLY A 614 -14.97 13.84 9.06
N ARG A 615 -14.59 14.47 7.95
CA ARG A 615 -13.54 15.51 7.90
C ARG A 615 -14.02 16.89 8.32
N ALA A 616 -15.33 17.16 8.27
CA ALA A 616 -15.90 18.43 8.71
C ALA A 616 -16.00 18.50 10.24
N GLY A 617 -15.61 19.62 10.83
CA GLY A 617 -15.79 19.98 12.23
C GLY A 617 -15.03 19.08 13.20
N ARG A 618 -13.94 19.57 13.81
CA ARG A 618 -13.14 18.78 14.75
C ARG A 618 -12.89 19.48 16.07
N ARG A 619 -12.43 20.64 16.22
CA ARG A 619 -12.17 21.31 17.47
C ARG A 619 -13.24 22.40 17.73
N GLY A 620 -14.19 22.10 18.60
CA GLY A 620 -15.08 23.08 19.20
C GLY A 620 -16.33 23.50 18.40
N ARG A 621 -16.48 23.14 17.12
CA ARG A 621 -17.67 23.42 16.32
C ARG A 621 -18.08 22.24 15.45
N ARG A 622 -19.40 22.01 15.35
CA ARG A 622 -20.01 21.07 14.43
C ARG A 622 -19.76 21.53 12.99
N GLY A 623 -19.20 20.64 12.14
CA GLY A 623 -18.98 20.93 10.73
C GLY A 623 -20.25 20.79 9.89
N ARG A 624 -20.25 21.35 8.68
CA ARG A 624 -21.35 21.20 7.70
C ARG A 624 -20.87 20.39 6.49
N VAL A 625 -21.75 19.50 6.01
CA VAL A 625 -21.52 18.72 4.79
C VAL A 625 -22.68 19.02 3.83
N ILE A 626 -22.34 19.44 2.63
CA ILE A 626 -23.32 19.64 1.56
C ILE A 626 -23.20 18.45 0.60
N LEU A 627 -24.21 17.56 0.63
CA LEU A 627 -24.25 16.36 -0.20
C LEU A 627 -25.19 16.60 -1.38
N GLN A 628 -24.62 16.71 -2.57
CA GLN A 628 -25.36 16.96 -3.80
C GLN A 628 -25.69 15.63 -4.51
N THR A 629 -26.96 15.38 -4.77
CA THR A 629 -27.45 14.18 -5.43
C THR A 629 -28.72 14.44 -6.27
N ARG A 630 -28.96 13.63 -7.29
CA ARG A 630 -30.20 13.62 -8.07
C ARG A 630 -31.28 12.72 -7.45
N SER A 631 -30.90 11.96 -6.45
CA SER A 631 -31.74 10.92 -5.84
C SER A 631 -31.74 11.02 -4.32
N PRO A 632 -32.19 12.15 -3.74
CA PRO A 632 -32.11 12.39 -2.28
C PRO A 632 -32.93 11.37 -1.46
N GLY A 633 -33.96 10.75 -2.04
CA GLY A 633 -34.78 9.75 -1.37
C GLY A 633 -34.20 8.33 -1.32
N LEU A 634 -33.01 8.08 -1.88
CA LEU A 634 -32.40 6.75 -1.79
C LEU A 634 -32.08 6.38 -0.34
N PRO A 635 -32.41 5.15 0.12
CA PRO A 635 -32.14 4.70 1.48
C PRO A 635 -30.70 4.92 1.92
N VAL A 636 -29.73 4.61 1.07
CA VAL A 636 -28.29 4.78 1.36
C VAL A 636 -27.92 6.25 1.66
N ILE A 637 -28.56 7.23 1.00
CA ILE A 637 -28.31 8.65 1.29
C ILE A 637 -28.81 8.99 2.69
N GLN A 638 -30.02 8.54 3.06
CA GLN A 638 -30.60 8.76 4.38
C GLN A 638 -29.76 8.06 5.48
N GLN A 639 -29.29 6.85 5.21
CA GLN A 639 -28.42 6.10 6.11
C GLN A 639 -27.06 6.83 6.34
N VAL A 640 -26.49 7.45 5.32
CA VAL A 640 -25.30 8.30 5.46
C VAL A 640 -25.60 9.54 6.31
N VAL A 641 -26.73 10.22 6.07
CA VAL A 641 -27.15 11.41 6.83
C VAL A 641 -27.26 11.11 8.34
N HIS A 642 -27.84 9.97 8.69
CA HIS A 642 -28.04 9.55 10.08
C HIS A 642 -26.86 8.75 10.65
N ASN A 643 -25.81 8.51 9.85
CA ASN A 643 -24.69 7.64 10.21
C ASN A 643 -25.15 6.25 10.67
N ASP A 644 -26.20 5.73 10.04
CA ASP A 644 -26.85 4.46 10.38
C ASP A 644 -26.26 3.30 9.56
N TYR A 645 -25.11 2.83 10.02
CA TYR A 645 -24.45 1.67 9.42
C TYR A 645 -25.25 0.39 9.61
N ALA A 646 -25.99 0.26 10.72
CA ALA A 646 -26.70 -0.97 11.03
C ALA A 646 -27.86 -1.24 10.04
N SER A 647 -28.69 -0.22 9.76
CA SER A 647 -29.75 -0.33 8.75
C SER A 647 -29.17 -0.52 7.34
N PHE A 648 -28.11 0.23 7.00
CA PHE A 648 -27.40 0.06 5.74
C PHE A 648 -26.89 -1.38 5.56
N TYR A 649 -26.24 -1.93 6.57
CA TYR A 649 -25.74 -3.31 6.55
C TYR A 649 -26.87 -4.32 6.33
N LYS A 650 -28.00 -4.17 7.05
CA LYS A 650 -29.14 -5.08 6.95
C LYS A 650 -29.74 -5.09 5.55
N ASP A 651 -29.97 -3.91 4.97
CA ASP A 651 -30.56 -3.77 3.63
C ASP A 651 -29.64 -4.37 2.57
N LEU A 652 -28.36 -4.01 2.61
CA LEU A 652 -27.39 -4.51 1.63
C LEU A 652 -27.11 -6.01 1.78
N LEU A 653 -27.14 -6.53 3.02
CA LEU A 653 -26.95 -7.96 3.28
C LEU A 653 -28.04 -8.80 2.65
N ALA A 654 -29.32 -8.38 2.74
CA ALA A 654 -30.46 -9.05 2.11
C ALA A 654 -30.33 -9.08 0.57
N GLU A 655 -29.90 -7.97 -0.03
CA GLU A 655 -29.61 -7.90 -1.46
C GLU A 655 -28.50 -8.89 -1.87
N ARG A 656 -27.41 -8.95 -1.11
CA ARG A 656 -26.29 -9.84 -1.38
C ARG A 656 -26.63 -11.32 -1.28
N GLU A 657 -27.49 -11.69 -0.35
CA GLU A 657 -27.99 -13.06 -0.23
C GLU A 657 -28.84 -13.43 -1.46
N MET A 658 -29.78 -12.55 -1.85
CA MET A 658 -30.64 -12.75 -3.02
C MET A 658 -29.84 -12.94 -4.31
N PHE A 659 -28.80 -12.12 -4.52
CA PHE A 659 -27.97 -12.15 -5.74
C PHE A 659 -26.74 -13.03 -5.64
N ARG A 660 -26.60 -13.84 -4.59
CA ARG A 660 -25.48 -14.77 -4.39
C ARG A 660 -24.12 -14.06 -4.41
N TYR A 661 -23.93 -13.04 -3.54
CA TYR A 661 -22.69 -12.30 -3.38
C TYR A 661 -22.06 -12.54 -1.99
N PRO A 662 -20.77 -12.18 -1.82
CA PRO A 662 -20.14 -12.17 -0.49
C PRO A 662 -20.94 -11.29 0.51
N PRO A 663 -21.10 -11.70 1.76
CA PRO A 663 -20.35 -12.74 2.50
C PRO A 663 -20.89 -14.17 2.40
N PHE A 664 -22.00 -14.41 1.67
CA PHE A 664 -22.62 -15.73 1.55
C PHE A 664 -21.94 -16.64 0.53
N TYR A 665 -21.31 -16.03 -0.47
CA TYR A 665 -20.64 -16.72 -1.57
C TYR A 665 -19.22 -16.22 -1.74
N HIS A 666 -18.34 -17.09 -2.22
CA HIS A 666 -17.03 -16.73 -2.75
C HIS A 666 -17.13 -16.47 -4.25
N LEU A 667 -16.44 -15.44 -4.72
CA LEU A 667 -16.36 -15.12 -6.14
C LEU A 667 -14.99 -15.50 -6.68
N VAL A 668 -14.99 -16.12 -7.87
CA VAL A 668 -13.78 -16.33 -8.66
C VAL A 668 -14.01 -15.73 -10.03
N TYR A 669 -13.22 -14.71 -10.39
CA TYR A 669 -13.20 -14.17 -11.75
C TYR A 669 -12.09 -14.85 -12.53
N ILE A 670 -12.43 -15.35 -13.72
CA ILE A 670 -11.50 -15.96 -14.66
C ILE A 670 -11.36 -15.03 -15.84
N TYR A 671 -10.14 -14.58 -16.09
CA TYR A 671 -9.84 -13.69 -17.20
C TYR A 671 -9.03 -14.41 -18.25
N LEU A 672 -9.46 -14.30 -19.52
CA LEU A 672 -8.76 -14.79 -20.68
C LEU A 672 -8.30 -13.60 -21.50
N LYS A 673 -7.02 -13.56 -21.89
CA LYS A 673 -6.42 -12.45 -22.65
C LYS A 673 -5.61 -12.97 -23.84
N HIS A 674 -5.82 -12.35 -25.01
CA HIS A 674 -5.01 -12.56 -26.20
C HIS A 674 -5.08 -11.39 -27.15
N LYS A 675 -4.12 -11.29 -28.09
CA LYS A 675 -4.11 -10.20 -29.11
C LYS A 675 -5.26 -10.35 -30.11
N GLN A 676 -5.62 -11.56 -30.47
CA GLN A 676 -6.71 -11.87 -31.43
C GLN A 676 -8.03 -12.00 -30.70
N ASP A 677 -8.98 -11.09 -30.97
CA ASP A 677 -10.28 -11.06 -30.29
C ASP A 677 -11.12 -12.33 -30.53
N GLY A 678 -11.16 -12.83 -31.78
CA GLY A 678 -11.87 -14.06 -32.13
C GLY A 678 -11.34 -15.31 -31.39
N LEU A 679 -10.02 -15.40 -31.20
CA LEU A 679 -9.43 -16.52 -30.47
C LEU A 679 -9.78 -16.47 -28.99
N VAL A 680 -9.77 -15.27 -28.37
CA VAL A 680 -10.21 -15.11 -26.97
C VAL A 680 -11.69 -15.45 -26.80
N GLU A 681 -12.52 -15.07 -27.76
CA GLU A 681 -13.95 -15.37 -27.73
C GLU A 681 -14.18 -16.89 -27.78
N MET A 682 -13.58 -17.60 -28.76
CA MET A 682 -13.71 -19.06 -28.88
C MET A 682 -13.23 -19.79 -27.62
N ALA A 683 -12.02 -19.42 -27.12
CA ALA A 683 -11.47 -20.01 -25.90
C ALA A 683 -12.35 -19.77 -24.69
N ALA A 684 -12.95 -18.58 -24.57
CA ALA A 684 -13.81 -18.25 -23.44
C ALA A 684 -15.14 -19.03 -23.49
N GLN A 685 -15.71 -19.21 -24.69
CA GLN A 685 -16.92 -20.03 -24.86
C GLN A 685 -16.65 -21.50 -24.52
N GLU A 686 -15.51 -22.05 -24.98
CA GLU A 686 -15.11 -23.42 -24.69
C GLU A 686 -14.88 -23.63 -23.19
N MET A 687 -14.06 -22.74 -22.56
CA MET A 687 -13.82 -22.79 -21.13
C MET A 687 -15.13 -22.64 -20.33
N GLY A 688 -16.02 -21.72 -20.76
CA GLY A 688 -17.32 -21.53 -20.14
C GLY A 688 -18.21 -22.77 -20.22
N ALA A 689 -18.17 -23.52 -21.33
CA ALA A 689 -18.91 -24.77 -21.48
C ALA A 689 -18.37 -25.87 -20.53
N GLN A 690 -17.05 -26.03 -20.47
CA GLN A 690 -16.40 -26.98 -19.55
C GLN A 690 -16.70 -26.63 -18.08
N LEU A 691 -16.62 -25.36 -17.71
CA LEU A 691 -16.94 -24.90 -16.37
C LEU A 691 -18.41 -25.14 -16.01
N ARG A 692 -19.35 -24.87 -16.91
CA ARG A 692 -20.79 -25.15 -16.68
C ARG A 692 -21.07 -26.65 -16.53
N HIS A 693 -20.33 -27.51 -17.21
CA HIS A 693 -20.44 -28.97 -17.01
C HIS A 693 -20.11 -29.38 -15.57
N VAL A 694 -19.12 -28.73 -14.95
CA VAL A 694 -18.66 -29.05 -13.58
C VAL A 694 -19.42 -28.27 -12.51
N PHE A 695 -19.68 -26.96 -12.74
CA PHE A 695 -20.19 -26.04 -11.73
C PHE A 695 -21.63 -25.59 -11.97
N ALA A 696 -22.27 -26.05 -13.05
CA ALA A 696 -23.67 -25.79 -13.41
C ALA A 696 -24.04 -24.28 -13.43
N ASP A 697 -25.08 -23.89 -12.70
CA ASP A 697 -25.64 -22.52 -12.62
C ASP A 697 -24.77 -21.49 -11.85
N ARG A 698 -23.66 -21.95 -11.26
CA ARG A 698 -22.68 -21.10 -10.58
C ARG A 698 -21.81 -20.30 -11.55
N VAL A 699 -21.86 -20.63 -12.86
CA VAL A 699 -21.01 -20.02 -13.90
C VAL A 699 -21.79 -19.00 -14.70
N LEU A 700 -21.30 -17.74 -14.67
CA LEU A 700 -21.87 -16.63 -15.43
C LEU A 700 -20.86 -16.17 -16.50
N GLY A 701 -21.35 -15.78 -17.66
CA GLY A 701 -20.54 -15.39 -18.83
C GLY A 701 -20.21 -16.60 -19.72
N PRO A 702 -19.20 -16.48 -20.63
CA PRO A 702 -18.22 -15.40 -20.73
C PRO A 702 -18.82 -14.08 -21.23
N ASP A 703 -18.29 -12.96 -20.68
CA ASP A 703 -18.68 -11.62 -21.05
C ASP A 703 -17.46 -10.70 -21.26
N LYS A 704 -17.67 -9.58 -21.96
CA LYS A 704 -16.69 -8.51 -22.04
C LYS A 704 -16.70 -7.73 -20.72
N PRO A 705 -15.56 -7.61 -20.01
CA PRO A 705 -15.49 -6.74 -18.83
C PRO A 705 -15.64 -5.26 -19.27
N SER A 706 -15.89 -4.36 -18.30
CA SER A 706 -15.99 -2.91 -18.57
C SER A 706 -14.80 -2.36 -19.31
N VAL A 707 -13.62 -2.95 -19.12
CA VAL A 707 -12.40 -2.70 -19.91
C VAL A 707 -12.08 -3.97 -20.68
N ALA A 708 -12.65 -4.08 -21.88
CA ALA A 708 -12.54 -5.29 -22.70
C ALA A 708 -11.22 -5.41 -23.48
N ARG A 709 -10.37 -4.36 -23.48
CA ARG A 709 -9.07 -4.35 -24.18
C ARG A 709 -8.04 -3.50 -23.46
N VAL A 710 -6.86 -4.06 -23.18
CA VAL A 710 -5.72 -3.37 -22.54
C VAL A 710 -4.44 -3.73 -23.26
N LYS A 711 -3.61 -2.74 -23.62
CA LYS A 711 -2.32 -2.92 -24.32
C LYS A 711 -2.44 -3.85 -25.53
N ALA A 712 -3.43 -3.61 -26.39
CA ALA A 712 -3.77 -4.43 -27.55
C ALA A 712 -4.21 -5.88 -27.26
N MET A 713 -4.40 -6.25 -25.99
CA MET A 713 -4.92 -7.55 -25.60
C MET A 713 -6.43 -7.47 -25.35
N SER A 714 -7.22 -8.26 -26.08
CA SER A 714 -8.65 -8.45 -25.85
C SER A 714 -8.87 -9.31 -24.62
N ILE A 715 -9.92 -9.04 -23.86
CA ILE A 715 -10.22 -9.67 -22.57
C ILE A 715 -11.64 -10.21 -22.59
N ARG A 716 -11.79 -11.43 -22.03
CA ARG A 716 -13.10 -12.00 -21.64
C ARG A 716 -13.04 -12.37 -20.18
N LYS A 717 -14.20 -12.30 -19.52
CA LYS A 717 -14.37 -12.63 -18.10
C LYS A 717 -15.46 -13.67 -17.92
N ILE A 718 -15.17 -14.69 -17.13
CA ILE A 718 -16.12 -15.66 -16.60
C ILE A 718 -16.20 -15.44 -15.09
N VAL A 719 -17.37 -15.55 -14.51
CA VAL A 719 -17.60 -15.40 -13.07
C VAL A 719 -18.13 -16.71 -12.50
N ILE A 720 -17.52 -17.17 -11.41
CA ILE A 720 -18.02 -18.31 -10.65
C ILE A 720 -18.44 -17.84 -9.27
N LYS A 721 -19.64 -18.22 -8.83
CA LYS A 721 -20.19 -17.98 -7.50
C LYS A 721 -20.25 -19.28 -6.72
N LEU A 722 -19.49 -19.38 -5.64
CA LEU A 722 -19.34 -20.61 -4.84
C LEU A 722 -19.95 -20.40 -3.45
N GLU A 723 -20.81 -21.28 -3.00
CA GLU A 723 -21.42 -21.24 -1.68
C GLU A 723 -20.35 -21.42 -0.57
N ASN A 724 -20.58 -20.82 0.57
CA ASN A 724 -19.78 -21.10 1.76
C ASN A 724 -19.91 -22.58 2.16
N GLY A 725 -18.79 -23.21 2.54
CA GLY A 725 -18.76 -24.61 2.98
C GLY A 725 -18.44 -25.62 1.86
N ILE A 726 -18.35 -25.16 0.60
CA ILE A 726 -17.87 -26.03 -0.49
C ILE A 726 -16.37 -26.34 -0.30
N ASP A 727 -15.95 -27.53 -0.71
CA ASP A 727 -14.52 -27.89 -0.65
C ASP A 727 -13.70 -27.03 -1.62
N GLN A 728 -13.09 -26.00 -1.07
CA GLN A 728 -12.28 -25.03 -1.82
C GLN A 728 -11.06 -25.67 -2.48
N HIS A 729 -10.50 -26.74 -1.92
CA HIS A 729 -9.35 -27.43 -2.50
C HIS A 729 -9.77 -28.12 -3.80
N ARG A 730 -10.83 -28.89 -3.74
CA ARG A 730 -11.37 -29.61 -4.90
C ARG A 730 -11.82 -28.65 -6.02
N VAL A 731 -12.44 -27.52 -5.64
CA VAL A 731 -12.82 -26.48 -6.62
C VAL A 731 -11.59 -25.96 -7.36
N ARG A 732 -10.52 -25.61 -6.62
CA ARG A 732 -9.29 -25.09 -7.23
C ARG A 732 -8.61 -26.10 -8.13
N GLU A 733 -8.54 -27.36 -7.73
CA GLU A 733 -8.01 -28.45 -8.57
C GLU A 733 -8.78 -28.55 -9.89
N GLN A 734 -10.11 -28.51 -9.85
CA GLN A 734 -10.93 -28.54 -11.05
C GLN A 734 -10.70 -27.34 -11.96
N LEU A 735 -10.62 -26.14 -11.38
CA LEU A 735 -10.36 -24.90 -12.14
C LEU A 735 -8.98 -24.93 -12.81
N MET A 736 -7.96 -25.38 -12.10
CA MET A 736 -6.61 -25.52 -12.64
C MET A 736 -6.57 -26.59 -13.75
N HIS A 737 -7.21 -27.71 -13.55
CA HIS A 737 -7.29 -28.77 -14.55
C HIS A 737 -7.97 -28.30 -15.86
N ILE A 738 -9.11 -27.62 -15.75
CA ILE A 738 -9.81 -27.05 -16.93
C ILE A 738 -8.91 -26.02 -17.65
N ARG A 739 -8.19 -25.17 -16.90
CA ARG A 739 -7.22 -24.23 -17.48
C ARG A 739 -6.13 -24.96 -18.27
N GLU A 740 -5.55 -26.00 -17.70
CA GLU A 740 -4.48 -26.79 -18.32
C GLU A 740 -4.97 -27.49 -19.59
N GLN A 741 -6.11 -28.16 -19.53
CA GLN A 741 -6.72 -28.80 -20.70
C GLN A 741 -6.98 -27.80 -21.85
N LEU A 742 -7.39 -26.58 -21.54
CA LEU A 742 -7.57 -25.53 -22.55
C LEU A 742 -6.23 -25.10 -23.15
N LEU A 743 -5.22 -24.83 -22.32
CA LEU A 743 -3.91 -24.33 -22.76
C LEU A 743 -3.05 -25.38 -23.48
N ASP A 744 -3.31 -26.67 -23.30
CA ASP A 744 -2.63 -27.76 -24.02
C ASP A 744 -3.04 -27.82 -25.50
N GLN A 745 -4.19 -27.29 -25.86
CA GLN A 745 -4.65 -27.22 -27.23
C GLN A 745 -3.82 -26.21 -28.03
N LYS A 746 -3.36 -26.64 -29.23
CA LYS A 746 -2.46 -25.83 -30.09
C LYS A 746 -2.90 -24.37 -30.28
N PRO A 747 -4.19 -24.03 -30.57
CA PRO A 747 -4.60 -22.64 -30.79
C PRO A 747 -4.45 -21.76 -29.56
N TYR A 748 -4.52 -22.33 -28.35
CA TYR A 748 -4.64 -21.58 -27.09
C TYR A 748 -3.34 -21.48 -26.27
N ARG A 749 -2.23 -22.07 -26.72
CA ARG A 749 -0.95 -22.06 -26.01
C ARG A 749 -0.42 -20.67 -25.66
N ALA A 750 -0.74 -19.65 -26.44
CA ALA A 750 -0.33 -18.27 -26.20
C ALA A 750 -1.38 -17.45 -25.41
N LEU A 751 -2.51 -18.09 -25.05
CA LEU A 751 -3.56 -17.46 -24.26
C LEU A 751 -3.10 -17.26 -22.82
N GLN A 752 -3.36 -16.09 -22.29
CA GLN A 752 -3.17 -15.82 -20.85
C GLN A 752 -4.48 -16.07 -20.12
N VAL A 753 -4.48 -17.04 -19.21
CA VAL A 753 -5.62 -17.35 -18.34
C VAL A 753 -5.18 -17.16 -16.90
N TYR A 754 -5.89 -16.32 -16.14
CA TYR A 754 -5.61 -16.09 -14.73
C TYR A 754 -6.89 -15.94 -13.91
N PHE A 755 -6.74 -16.23 -12.63
CA PHE A 755 -7.82 -16.17 -11.65
C PHE A 755 -7.69 -14.96 -10.78
N ASP A 756 -8.83 -14.40 -10.37
CA ASP A 756 -8.95 -13.40 -9.31
C ASP A 756 -9.96 -13.91 -8.28
N VAL A 757 -9.43 -14.40 -7.18
CA VAL A 757 -10.21 -14.96 -6.07
C VAL A 757 -10.57 -13.87 -5.11
N ASP A 758 -11.84 -13.81 -4.68
CA ASP A 758 -12.40 -12.76 -3.84
C ASP A 758 -12.05 -11.34 -4.38
N PRO A 759 -12.53 -10.99 -5.57
CA PRO A 759 -12.32 -9.67 -6.17
C PRO A 759 -12.97 -8.56 -5.35
N VAL A 760 -12.35 -7.37 -5.33
CA VAL A 760 -12.78 -6.20 -4.54
C VAL A 760 -13.05 -5.00 -5.45
#